data_8a466a957ee9d7a64591cc9081a9e280
#
_entry.id   8a466a957ee9d7a64591cc9081a9e280
#
_cell.length_a   1.000
_cell.length_b   1.000
_cell.length_c   1.000
_cell.angle_alpha   90.00
_cell.angle_beta   90.00
_cell.angle_gamma   90.00
#
_symmetry.space_group_name_H-M   'P 1'
#
loop_
_entity.id
_entity.type
_entity.pdbx_description
1 polymer ?
#
loop_
_entity_poly.entity_id
_entity_poly.type
_entity_poly.pdbx_seq_one_letter_code
_entity_poly.pdbx_strand_id
1 'polypeptide(L)'
;MSLPADYAERVYAGVLGKLIGVYLGRPFEGWSHERIVSELGEVDYYVNDRDDVELLNRQLVVSDDDVTGTFALLRALRDNGDRPDISAAEIGEAWLNYAVEGRSIFWWGGMGNSAEHTAYLRLKNGVQAPQSGSAALNGKVLSEQIGAQIFIDGWAMVAPGDPELAADLAGRAASVSHDGEAIHAAQVIAAMEALAFVESDTDRLLDVAVGLIPTDSVIAGAIADVREWHASGEDWTAVRRRIAGRHGYEVYGGACPVVPNHALIVAALLHGNDDFQRSLTIVNTSGWDTDCNSGNLGCLLGIKNGLASIDAGPDWRGPVADRMYLPTADGGGAITDAATEALRVVNGGRALAGLTPLAPKDGARFHFELPGSTQGFRAEAGSGSLVENVPGCSELGSRSLRLSYGDLGPGGTAAMTTPTFIPPDEETAPMYELLASPTLYPGQEIRARVVAGDRGSATSDCALLVRAYDGDGRLFSFRGEPTPLAPGAAALLAWKLPDTAGQPVAEVGLEVIPGSGQEGAVHLDYLTWQGTPDLRLSRPPAGGKMWQRAWVQAVDRFESTAAEPLRLIQDRGTGLLIQGARDWIDYEVEAALSAQMATAVGLAARVQGLRRHYALRLTPGQAQLVKTLGEPRVLAEADFAWEFGRAYVISLRVEGSHLVGGVDGRELFDLDDRGTPLSCGGVALLCEEGCVSSPGVEISPLPAA
;
A
#
# COMPACT_ATOMS: atom_id res chain seq x y z
N MET A 1 7.80 13.93 -22.43
CA MET A 1 7.00 14.47 -21.30
C MET A 1 7.88 15.42 -20.48
N SER A 2 7.41 16.64 -20.17
CA SER A 2 8.10 17.61 -19.30
C SER A 2 7.38 17.61 -17.96
N LEU A 3 8.08 17.32 -16.86
CA LEU A 3 7.48 17.31 -15.54
C LEU A 3 7.36 18.72 -14.97
N PRO A 4 6.23 19.11 -14.34
CA PRO A 4 6.10 20.36 -13.59
C PRO A 4 7.12 20.45 -12.45
N ALA A 5 7.52 21.68 -12.08
CA ALA A 5 8.50 21.89 -11.01
C ALA A 5 8.01 21.42 -9.64
N ASP A 6 6.71 21.51 -9.40
CA ASP A 6 5.98 21.10 -8.18
C ASP A 6 5.36 19.69 -8.29
N TYR A 7 5.81 18.90 -9.29
CA TYR A 7 5.22 17.58 -9.57
C TYR A 7 5.13 16.68 -8.34
N ALA A 8 6.21 16.55 -7.57
CA ALA A 8 6.23 15.67 -6.39
C ALA A 8 5.24 16.12 -5.31
N GLU A 9 5.11 17.44 -5.07
CA GLU A 9 4.17 17.97 -4.10
C GLU A 9 2.72 17.78 -4.56
N ARG A 10 2.43 17.96 -5.85
CA ARG A 10 1.09 17.77 -6.41
C ARG A 10 0.68 16.31 -6.46
N VAL A 11 1.61 15.38 -6.75
CA VAL A 11 1.35 13.94 -6.60
C VAL A 11 1.01 13.61 -5.14
N TYR A 12 1.77 14.13 -4.19
CA TYR A 12 1.48 13.92 -2.78
C TYR A 12 0.11 14.50 -2.37
N ALA A 13 -0.26 15.67 -2.87
CA ALA A 13 -1.57 16.25 -2.64
C ALA A 13 -2.70 15.39 -3.24
N GLY A 14 -2.49 14.81 -4.44
CA GLY A 14 -3.40 13.85 -5.05
C GLY A 14 -3.56 12.58 -4.23
N VAL A 15 -2.44 11.98 -3.79
CA VAL A 15 -2.47 10.79 -2.91
C VAL A 15 -3.19 11.07 -1.59
N LEU A 16 -2.92 12.22 -0.95
CA LEU A 16 -3.64 12.64 0.25
C LEU A 16 -5.13 12.84 -0.01
N GLY A 17 -5.48 13.53 -1.10
CA GLY A 17 -6.86 13.75 -1.50
C GLY A 17 -7.61 12.44 -1.71
N LYS A 18 -6.96 11.44 -2.35
CA LYS A 18 -7.47 10.08 -2.48
C LYS A 18 -7.76 9.46 -1.11
N LEU A 19 -6.78 9.45 -0.20
CA LEU A 19 -6.92 8.86 1.13
C LEU A 19 -8.03 9.53 1.94
N ILE A 20 -8.05 10.86 1.97
CA ILE A 20 -9.06 11.64 2.67
C ILE A 20 -10.45 11.29 2.14
N GLY A 21 -10.60 11.26 0.80
CA GLY A 21 -11.87 10.93 0.16
C GLY A 21 -12.36 9.53 0.52
N VAL A 22 -11.52 8.51 0.33
CA VAL A 22 -11.88 7.12 0.63
C VAL A 22 -12.24 6.96 2.11
N TYR A 23 -11.39 7.41 3.02
CA TYR A 23 -11.64 7.24 4.46
C TYR A 23 -12.82 8.06 4.98
N LEU A 24 -13.17 9.17 4.30
CA LEU A 24 -14.38 9.94 4.61
C LEU A 24 -15.65 9.19 4.18
N GLY A 25 -15.67 8.62 2.96
CA GLY A 25 -16.84 7.97 2.38
C GLY A 25 -17.09 6.54 2.88
N ARG A 26 -16.02 5.82 3.23
CA ARG A 26 -16.04 4.40 3.60
C ARG A 26 -17.02 4.01 4.70
N PRO A 27 -17.21 4.77 5.80
CA PRO A 27 -18.09 4.36 6.90
C PRO A 27 -19.55 4.19 6.54
N PHE A 28 -20.03 4.79 5.44
CA PHE A 28 -21.42 4.78 5.02
C PHE A 28 -21.57 4.48 3.51
N GLU A 29 -20.60 3.78 2.93
CA GLU A 29 -20.66 3.27 1.55
C GLU A 29 -21.96 2.50 1.31
N GLY A 30 -22.56 2.67 0.13
CA GLY A 30 -23.81 2.03 -0.25
C GLY A 30 -25.08 2.65 0.34
N TRP A 31 -24.97 3.69 1.18
CA TRP A 31 -26.15 4.34 1.72
C TRP A 31 -26.84 5.24 0.69
N SER A 32 -28.19 5.31 0.77
CA SER A 32 -28.92 6.29 -0.02
C SER A 32 -28.71 7.71 0.53
N HIS A 33 -28.85 8.71 -0.34
CA HIS A 33 -28.84 10.12 0.05
C HIS A 33 -29.81 10.42 1.19
N GLU A 34 -31.03 9.88 1.11
CA GLU A 34 -32.08 10.10 2.12
C GLU A 34 -31.65 9.54 3.47
N ARG A 35 -30.99 8.39 3.51
CA ARG A 35 -30.44 7.82 4.75
C ARG A 35 -29.32 8.69 5.30
N ILE A 36 -28.37 9.09 4.46
CA ILE A 36 -27.26 9.96 4.90
C ILE A 36 -27.79 11.25 5.49
N VAL A 37 -28.67 11.96 4.78
CA VAL A 37 -29.23 13.22 5.28
C VAL A 37 -30.01 13.04 6.57
N SER A 38 -30.73 11.92 6.75
CA SER A 38 -31.51 11.69 7.97
C SER A 38 -30.68 11.25 9.16
N GLU A 39 -29.60 10.48 8.97
CA GLU A 39 -28.79 9.90 10.06
C GLU A 39 -27.50 10.70 10.33
N LEU A 40 -26.85 11.24 9.29
CA LEU A 40 -25.59 11.96 9.39
C LEU A 40 -25.72 13.47 9.17
N GLY A 41 -26.71 13.92 8.40
CA GLY A 41 -26.82 15.30 7.91
C GLY A 41 -25.98 15.52 6.64
N GLU A 42 -25.50 16.75 6.42
CA GLU A 42 -24.42 17.00 5.45
C GLU A 42 -23.10 16.45 6.01
N VAL A 43 -22.40 15.63 5.23
CA VAL A 43 -21.13 15.02 5.65
C VAL A 43 -19.98 15.96 5.31
N ASP A 44 -19.57 16.79 6.25
CA ASP A 44 -18.57 17.83 6.11
C ASP A 44 -17.22 17.52 6.81
N TYR A 45 -17.14 16.38 7.52
CA TYR A 45 -15.95 15.86 8.16
C TYR A 45 -16.08 14.36 8.45
N TYR A 46 -15.02 13.72 8.95
CA TYR A 46 -15.01 12.32 9.38
C TYR A 46 -16.11 12.03 10.41
N VAL A 47 -16.82 10.93 10.21
CA VAL A 47 -17.97 10.53 11.05
C VAL A 47 -17.67 9.35 11.98
N ASN A 48 -16.43 8.87 12.00
CA ASN A 48 -16.02 7.65 12.69
C ASN A 48 -16.27 7.67 14.21
N ASP A 49 -16.34 8.86 14.83
CA ASP A 49 -16.61 9.06 16.26
C ASP A 49 -18.11 9.06 16.60
N ARG A 50 -18.99 8.90 15.61
CA ARG A 50 -20.45 8.90 15.82
C ARG A 50 -20.88 7.58 16.48
N ASP A 51 -21.27 7.64 17.77
CA ASP A 51 -21.75 6.47 18.52
C ASP A 51 -23.25 6.20 18.37
N ASP A 52 -23.98 7.16 17.82
CA ASP A 52 -25.42 7.15 17.64
C ASP A 52 -25.88 6.53 16.32
N VAL A 53 -24.95 6.16 15.44
CA VAL A 53 -25.19 5.59 14.11
C VAL A 53 -24.41 4.29 13.92
N GLU A 54 -25.00 3.30 13.25
CA GLU A 54 -24.32 2.07 12.88
C GLU A 54 -23.56 2.26 11.56
N LEU A 55 -22.26 2.43 11.67
CA LEU A 55 -21.33 2.58 10.56
C LEU A 55 -20.75 1.22 10.12
N LEU A 56 -20.35 1.09 8.85
CA LEU A 56 -19.68 -0.12 8.34
C LEU A 56 -18.35 -0.38 9.05
N ASN A 57 -17.65 0.68 9.39
CA ASN A 57 -16.36 0.64 10.06
C ASN A 57 -16.19 1.90 10.92
N ARG A 58 -15.60 1.74 12.12
CA ARG A 58 -15.32 2.86 13.02
C ARG A 58 -13.88 3.33 12.98
N GLN A 59 -12.95 2.50 12.50
CA GLN A 59 -11.57 2.93 12.30
C GLN A 59 -11.48 3.85 11.09
N LEU A 60 -10.71 4.92 11.21
CA LEU A 60 -10.51 5.86 10.11
C LEU A 60 -9.57 5.29 9.05
N VAL A 61 -8.43 4.74 9.46
CA VAL A 61 -7.44 4.16 8.54
C VAL A 61 -7.59 2.65 8.55
N VAL A 62 -8.00 2.08 7.43
CA VAL A 62 -8.34 0.66 7.29
C VAL A 62 -7.74 0.08 6.01
N SER A 63 -7.72 -1.25 5.92
CA SER A 63 -7.52 -1.94 4.64
C SER A 63 -8.72 -1.71 3.74
N ASP A 64 -8.47 -1.23 2.55
CA ASP A 64 -9.48 -0.83 1.59
C ASP A 64 -9.03 -1.17 0.16
N ASP A 65 -9.95 -1.61 -0.71
CA ASP A 65 -9.63 -1.97 -2.09
C ASP A 65 -9.40 -0.75 -2.98
N ASP A 66 -10.08 0.36 -2.75
CA ASP A 66 -9.92 1.61 -3.50
C ASP A 66 -8.50 2.17 -3.36
N VAL A 67 -7.98 2.15 -2.12
CA VAL A 67 -6.60 2.56 -1.84
C VAL A 67 -5.62 1.51 -2.35
N THR A 68 -5.85 0.23 -2.02
CA THR A 68 -4.92 -0.84 -2.39
C THR A 68 -4.87 -1.06 -3.89
N GLY A 69 -6.02 -1.07 -4.57
CA GLY A 69 -6.11 -1.23 -6.03
C GLY A 69 -5.37 -0.11 -6.77
N THR A 70 -5.53 1.13 -6.32
CA THR A 70 -4.85 2.29 -6.93
C THR A 70 -3.33 2.16 -6.88
N PHE A 71 -2.73 1.86 -5.72
CA PHE A 71 -1.28 1.93 -5.55
C PHE A 71 -0.56 0.60 -5.72
N ALA A 72 -1.17 -0.52 -5.30
CA ALA A 72 -0.55 -1.82 -5.45
C ALA A 72 -0.55 -2.32 -6.89
N LEU A 73 -1.62 -2.08 -7.66
CA LEU A 73 -1.69 -2.52 -9.06
C LEU A 73 -0.82 -1.67 -9.99
N LEU A 74 -0.58 -0.40 -9.65
CA LEU A 74 0.39 0.44 -10.35
C LEU A 74 1.82 -0.13 -10.32
N ARG A 75 2.15 -0.98 -9.32
CA ARG A 75 3.45 -1.67 -9.25
C ARG A 75 3.75 -2.48 -10.52
N ALA A 76 2.73 -2.86 -11.31
CA ALA A 76 2.87 -3.46 -12.62
C ALA A 76 3.80 -2.66 -13.54
N LEU A 77 3.72 -1.32 -13.50
CA LEU A 77 4.56 -0.44 -14.32
C LEU A 77 6.05 -0.66 -14.02
N ARG A 78 6.43 -0.57 -12.73
CA ARG A 78 7.81 -0.81 -12.26
C ARG A 78 8.26 -2.24 -12.51
N ASP A 79 7.40 -3.22 -12.26
CA ASP A 79 7.71 -4.64 -12.44
C ASP A 79 8.01 -5.00 -13.89
N ASN A 80 7.53 -4.17 -14.83
CA ASN A 80 7.75 -4.30 -16.28
C ASN A 80 8.70 -3.22 -16.84
N GLY A 81 9.51 -2.57 -15.99
CA GLY A 81 10.59 -1.66 -16.40
C GLY A 81 10.14 -0.23 -16.72
N ASP A 82 9.06 0.24 -16.12
CA ASP A 82 8.55 1.63 -16.20
C ASP A 82 8.41 2.11 -17.65
N ARG A 83 7.74 1.35 -18.51
CA ARG A 83 7.59 1.66 -19.93
C ARG A 83 6.16 2.03 -20.29
N PRO A 84 5.95 3.01 -21.18
CA PRO A 84 4.61 3.52 -21.50
C PRO A 84 3.76 2.56 -22.34
N ASP A 85 4.35 1.54 -22.94
CA ASP A 85 3.69 0.53 -23.78
C ASP A 85 3.31 -0.75 -23.01
N ILE A 86 3.32 -0.73 -21.66
CA ILE A 86 2.86 -1.87 -20.83
C ILE A 86 1.47 -2.34 -21.31
N SER A 87 1.31 -3.63 -21.51
CA SER A 87 0.08 -4.24 -22.01
C SER A 87 -0.92 -4.57 -20.87
N ALA A 88 -2.20 -4.67 -21.20
CA ALA A 88 -3.22 -5.16 -20.27
C ALA A 88 -2.90 -6.55 -19.72
N ALA A 89 -2.30 -7.44 -20.52
CA ALA A 89 -1.88 -8.76 -20.08
C ALA A 89 -0.79 -8.70 -19.01
N GLU A 90 0.22 -7.84 -19.16
CA GLU A 90 1.26 -7.63 -18.15
C GLU A 90 0.72 -7.01 -16.86
N ILE A 91 -0.28 -6.12 -16.96
CA ILE A 91 -0.99 -5.59 -15.80
C ILE A 91 -1.80 -6.72 -15.12
N GLY A 92 -2.47 -7.58 -15.88
CA GLY A 92 -3.17 -8.75 -15.37
C GLY A 92 -2.26 -9.74 -14.62
N GLU A 93 -1.01 -9.92 -15.07
CA GLU A 93 -0.02 -10.71 -14.34
C GLU A 93 0.33 -10.11 -12.96
N ALA A 94 0.35 -8.78 -12.84
CA ALA A 94 0.54 -8.13 -11.54
C ALA A 94 -0.64 -8.41 -10.57
N TRP A 95 -1.88 -8.51 -11.08
CA TRP A 95 -3.02 -8.93 -10.26
C TRP A 95 -2.79 -10.31 -9.65
N LEU A 96 -2.32 -11.27 -10.46
CA LEU A 96 -2.00 -12.63 -10.01
C LEU A 96 -0.79 -12.67 -9.06
N ASN A 97 0.10 -11.69 -9.14
CA ASN A 97 1.26 -11.59 -8.26
C ASN A 97 0.92 -11.01 -6.89
N TYR A 98 0.03 -10.01 -6.83
CA TYR A 98 -0.22 -9.23 -5.62
C TYR A 98 -1.48 -9.66 -4.86
N ALA A 99 -2.52 -10.14 -5.53
CA ALA A 99 -3.74 -10.56 -4.86
C ALA A 99 -3.61 -11.97 -4.25
N VAL A 100 -3.86 -12.08 -2.96
CA VAL A 100 -3.96 -13.37 -2.24
C VAL A 100 -5.42 -13.81 -2.24
N GLU A 101 -5.71 -14.92 -2.90
CA GLU A 101 -7.08 -15.42 -3.07
C GLU A 101 -7.79 -15.66 -1.74
N GLY A 102 -9.00 -15.12 -1.62
CA GLY A 102 -9.84 -15.28 -0.45
C GLY A 102 -9.43 -14.44 0.77
N ARG A 103 -8.38 -13.60 0.69
CA ARG A 103 -7.83 -12.90 1.86
C ARG A 103 -7.51 -11.43 1.65
N SER A 104 -7.06 -11.02 0.47
CA SER A 104 -6.72 -9.62 0.20
C SER A 104 -7.87 -8.87 -0.48
N ILE A 105 -7.57 -7.83 -1.25
CA ILE A 105 -8.55 -7.06 -2.02
C ILE A 105 -9.30 -7.91 -3.05
N PHE A 106 -10.43 -7.42 -3.55
CA PHE A 106 -11.38 -8.00 -4.54
C PHE A 106 -12.38 -9.02 -3.99
N TRP A 107 -12.29 -9.44 -2.73
CA TRP A 107 -13.12 -10.50 -2.16
C TRP A 107 -14.45 -10.00 -1.59
N TRP A 108 -15.10 -9.09 -2.30
CA TRP A 108 -16.48 -8.71 -2.05
C TRP A 108 -17.40 -9.33 -3.11
N GLY A 109 -18.62 -9.61 -2.82
CA GLY A 109 -19.68 -9.99 -3.76
C GLY A 109 -19.52 -11.30 -4.55
N GLY A 110 -18.33 -11.80 -4.80
CA GLY A 110 -18.05 -13.06 -5.47
C GLY A 110 -18.13 -13.02 -7.01
N MET A 111 -17.89 -14.18 -7.64
CA MET A 111 -17.92 -14.32 -9.09
C MET A 111 -19.30 -13.99 -9.67
N GLY A 112 -19.34 -13.14 -10.70
CA GLY A 112 -20.57 -12.69 -11.35
C GLY A 112 -21.27 -11.54 -10.63
N ASN A 113 -20.72 -11.06 -9.48
CA ASN A 113 -21.22 -9.91 -8.75
C ASN A 113 -20.16 -8.81 -8.59
N SER A 114 -18.92 -9.16 -8.19
CA SER A 114 -17.76 -8.26 -8.26
C SER A 114 -17.04 -8.42 -9.58
N ALA A 115 -16.80 -7.31 -10.28
CA ALA A 115 -16.05 -7.30 -11.55
C ALA A 115 -14.59 -7.74 -11.32
N GLU A 116 -13.96 -7.23 -10.27
CA GLU A 116 -12.56 -7.49 -9.89
C GLU A 116 -12.34 -8.95 -9.51
N HIS A 117 -13.19 -9.49 -8.63
CA HIS A 117 -13.14 -10.89 -8.23
C HIS A 117 -13.35 -11.82 -9.43
N THR A 118 -14.31 -11.49 -10.29
CA THR A 118 -14.58 -12.25 -11.52
C THR A 118 -13.37 -12.23 -12.45
N ALA A 119 -12.78 -11.06 -12.70
CA ALA A 119 -11.60 -10.92 -13.56
C ALA A 119 -10.39 -11.68 -12.99
N TYR A 120 -10.14 -11.58 -11.67
CA TYR A 120 -9.07 -12.35 -11.02
C TYR A 120 -9.23 -13.86 -11.25
N LEU A 121 -10.44 -14.40 -11.06
CA LEU A 121 -10.72 -15.81 -11.31
C LEU A 121 -10.56 -16.20 -12.80
N ARG A 122 -10.89 -15.29 -13.72
CA ARG A 122 -10.63 -15.47 -15.16
C ARG A 122 -9.15 -15.55 -15.45
N LEU A 123 -8.36 -14.57 -14.94
CA LEU A 123 -6.90 -14.54 -15.06
C LEU A 123 -6.28 -15.82 -14.50
N LYS A 124 -6.67 -16.23 -13.29
CA LYS A 124 -6.19 -17.46 -12.63
C LYS A 124 -6.48 -18.73 -13.45
N ASN A 125 -7.58 -18.74 -14.21
CA ASN A 125 -7.95 -19.83 -15.12
C ASN A 125 -7.38 -19.66 -16.54
N GLY A 126 -6.40 -18.79 -16.76
CA GLY A 126 -5.68 -18.63 -18.01
C GLY A 126 -6.36 -17.73 -19.05
N VAL A 127 -7.43 -17.02 -18.69
CA VAL A 127 -8.04 -16.01 -19.55
C VAL A 127 -7.30 -14.69 -19.35
N GLN A 128 -6.46 -14.33 -20.30
CA GLN A 128 -5.65 -13.11 -20.21
C GLN A 128 -6.49 -11.83 -20.39
N ALA A 129 -6.00 -10.72 -19.83
CA ALA A 129 -6.54 -9.40 -20.13
C ALA A 129 -6.21 -9.00 -21.60
N PRO A 130 -7.13 -8.28 -22.29
CA PRO A 130 -8.36 -7.69 -21.79
C PRO A 130 -9.58 -8.63 -21.74
N GLN A 131 -9.49 -9.89 -22.21
CA GLN A 131 -10.63 -10.80 -22.22
C GLN A 131 -11.17 -11.10 -20.81
N SER A 132 -10.31 -11.09 -19.79
CA SER A 132 -10.70 -11.32 -18.38
C SER A 132 -11.78 -10.35 -17.89
N GLY A 133 -11.74 -9.08 -18.33
CA GLY A 133 -12.70 -8.03 -17.99
C GLY A 133 -13.86 -7.87 -18.97
N SER A 134 -13.83 -8.54 -20.13
CA SER A 134 -14.73 -8.25 -21.24
C SER A 134 -16.20 -8.50 -20.95
N ALA A 135 -17.06 -7.60 -21.41
CA ALA A 135 -18.52 -7.73 -21.32
C ALA A 135 -19.05 -8.93 -22.12
N ALA A 136 -18.34 -9.32 -23.18
CA ALA A 136 -18.67 -10.53 -23.96
C ALA A 136 -18.57 -11.81 -23.11
N LEU A 137 -17.64 -11.86 -22.15
CA LEU A 137 -17.43 -13.03 -21.28
C LEU A 137 -18.22 -12.92 -19.96
N ASN A 138 -18.31 -11.71 -19.38
CA ASN A 138 -18.79 -11.50 -18.02
C ASN A 138 -20.18 -10.86 -17.95
N GLY A 139 -20.68 -10.30 -19.07
CA GLY A 139 -21.93 -9.54 -19.14
C GLY A 139 -21.73 -8.04 -18.88
N LYS A 140 -22.54 -7.22 -19.53
CA LYS A 140 -22.42 -5.75 -19.52
C LYS A 140 -22.55 -5.16 -18.12
N VAL A 141 -23.58 -5.57 -17.35
CA VAL A 141 -23.86 -5.02 -16.02
C VAL A 141 -22.71 -5.23 -15.05
N LEU A 142 -22.03 -6.39 -15.12
CA LEU A 142 -20.86 -6.66 -14.30
C LEU A 142 -19.65 -5.85 -14.77
N SER A 143 -19.38 -5.84 -16.08
CA SER A 143 -18.17 -5.19 -16.62
C SER A 143 -18.23 -3.66 -16.62
N GLU A 144 -19.39 -3.05 -16.36
CA GLU A 144 -19.57 -1.60 -16.27
C GLU A 144 -19.76 -1.10 -14.82
N GLN A 145 -19.12 -1.77 -13.85
CA GLN A 145 -19.00 -1.28 -12.46
C GLN A 145 -17.88 -0.25 -12.33
N ILE A 146 -17.81 0.46 -11.18
CA ILE A 146 -16.91 1.60 -10.97
C ILE A 146 -15.45 1.23 -10.72
N GLY A 147 -15.13 -0.01 -10.34
CA GLY A 147 -13.80 -0.41 -9.90
C GLY A 147 -12.66 -0.04 -10.85
N ALA A 148 -12.91 -0.06 -12.18
CA ALA A 148 -11.91 0.40 -13.15
C ALA A 148 -11.56 1.88 -12.97
N GLN A 149 -12.56 2.71 -12.70
CA GLN A 149 -12.39 4.15 -12.51
C GLN A 149 -11.68 4.46 -11.18
N ILE A 150 -12.08 3.80 -10.09
CA ILE A 150 -11.52 4.12 -8.77
C ILE A 150 -10.04 3.72 -8.64
N PHE A 151 -9.56 2.69 -9.35
CA PHE A 151 -8.16 2.27 -9.29
C PHE A 151 -7.21 3.06 -10.20
N ILE A 152 -7.71 4.11 -10.89
CA ILE A 152 -6.99 4.70 -12.01
C ILE A 152 -6.02 5.83 -11.65
N ASP A 153 -6.18 6.48 -10.49
CA ASP A 153 -5.47 7.72 -10.14
C ASP A 153 -3.94 7.58 -10.24
N GLY A 154 -3.39 6.44 -9.82
CA GLY A 154 -1.96 6.19 -9.95
C GLY A 154 -1.46 6.20 -11.39
N TRP A 155 -2.25 5.65 -12.33
CA TRP A 155 -1.94 5.62 -13.76
C TRP A 155 -2.06 7.01 -14.41
N ALA A 156 -2.91 7.86 -13.89
CA ALA A 156 -3.02 9.26 -14.31
C ALA A 156 -1.80 10.08 -13.84
N MET A 157 -1.46 9.96 -12.55
CA MET A 157 -0.41 10.75 -11.93
C MET A 157 0.99 10.46 -12.50
N VAL A 158 1.26 9.31 -13.11
CA VAL A 158 2.55 9.03 -13.77
C VAL A 158 2.70 9.71 -15.14
N ALA A 159 1.64 10.35 -15.67
CA ALA A 159 1.61 11.01 -16.98
C ALA A 159 1.24 12.52 -16.87
N PRO A 160 1.91 13.33 -16.00
CA PRO A 160 1.52 14.71 -15.75
C PRO A 160 1.60 15.56 -17.00
N GLY A 161 0.49 16.26 -17.33
CA GLY A 161 0.36 17.12 -18.49
C GLY A 161 0.19 16.40 -19.84
N ASP A 162 0.00 15.08 -19.81
CA ASP A 162 -0.18 14.23 -21.01
C ASP A 162 -1.47 13.41 -20.89
N PRO A 163 -2.64 14.05 -21.12
CA PRO A 163 -3.94 13.38 -20.95
C PRO A 163 -4.15 12.21 -21.93
N GLU A 164 -3.55 12.23 -23.13
CA GLU A 164 -3.61 11.17 -24.10
C GLU A 164 -2.91 9.90 -23.59
N LEU A 165 -1.69 10.04 -23.05
CA LEU A 165 -0.96 8.94 -22.45
C LEU A 165 -1.70 8.40 -21.21
N ALA A 166 -2.22 9.28 -20.35
CA ALA A 166 -2.98 8.89 -19.17
C ALA A 166 -4.23 8.09 -19.56
N ALA A 167 -5.00 8.55 -20.55
CA ALA A 167 -6.19 7.83 -21.05
C ALA A 167 -5.84 6.47 -21.68
N ASP A 168 -4.71 6.35 -22.38
CA ASP A 168 -4.24 5.10 -22.96
C ASP A 168 -3.80 4.08 -21.88
N LEU A 169 -3.00 4.52 -20.89
CA LEU A 169 -2.62 3.70 -19.74
C LEU A 169 -3.87 3.26 -18.95
N ALA A 170 -4.80 4.19 -18.71
CA ALA A 170 -6.06 3.93 -18.04
C ALA A 170 -6.90 2.89 -18.77
N GLY A 171 -7.03 3.00 -20.08
CA GLY A 171 -7.78 2.04 -20.89
C GLY A 171 -7.22 0.63 -20.78
N ARG A 172 -5.90 0.47 -20.77
CA ARG A 172 -5.23 -0.83 -20.60
C ARG A 172 -5.40 -1.38 -19.19
N ALA A 173 -5.20 -0.54 -18.16
CA ALA A 173 -5.37 -0.95 -16.77
C ALA A 173 -6.84 -1.33 -16.46
N ALA A 174 -7.79 -0.51 -16.88
CA ALA A 174 -9.22 -0.76 -16.72
C ALA A 174 -9.68 -2.04 -17.40
N SER A 175 -9.16 -2.35 -18.61
CA SER A 175 -9.56 -3.53 -19.38
C SER A 175 -9.15 -4.86 -18.76
N VAL A 176 -8.33 -4.87 -17.69
CA VAL A 176 -8.03 -6.11 -16.96
C VAL A 176 -9.28 -6.70 -16.34
N SER A 177 -10.18 -5.86 -15.82
CA SER A 177 -11.36 -6.26 -15.05
C SER A 177 -12.70 -5.76 -15.60
N HIS A 178 -12.69 -4.73 -16.44
CA HIS A 178 -13.88 -4.03 -16.88
C HIS A 178 -13.91 -3.83 -18.42
N ASP A 179 -15.05 -3.35 -18.92
CA ASP A 179 -15.27 -3.08 -20.36
C ASP A 179 -16.27 -1.92 -20.54
N GLY A 180 -16.45 -1.46 -21.76
CA GLY A 180 -17.46 -0.48 -22.14
C GLY A 180 -17.35 0.84 -21.38
N GLU A 181 -18.46 1.28 -20.79
CA GLU A 181 -18.55 2.60 -20.15
C GLU A 181 -17.62 2.75 -18.94
N ALA A 182 -17.25 1.66 -18.26
CA ALA A 182 -16.28 1.72 -17.14
C ALA A 182 -14.89 2.11 -17.63
N ILE A 183 -14.45 1.63 -18.80
CA ILE A 183 -13.19 2.05 -19.41
C ILE A 183 -13.25 3.53 -19.78
N HIS A 184 -14.36 3.98 -20.41
CA HIS A 184 -14.52 5.40 -20.78
C HIS A 184 -14.47 6.32 -19.56
N ALA A 185 -15.13 5.94 -18.45
CA ALA A 185 -15.13 6.70 -17.21
C ALA A 185 -13.72 6.78 -16.60
N ALA A 186 -12.98 5.67 -16.57
CA ALA A 186 -11.59 5.63 -16.11
C ALA A 186 -10.69 6.53 -16.98
N GLN A 187 -10.86 6.52 -18.29
CA GLN A 187 -10.13 7.38 -19.22
C GLN A 187 -10.40 8.87 -18.98
N VAL A 188 -11.67 9.26 -18.70
CA VAL A 188 -12.04 10.64 -18.38
C VAL A 188 -11.38 11.10 -17.09
N ILE A 189 -11.46 10.33 -16.00
CA ILE A 189 -10.83 10.67 -14.72
C ILE A 189 -9.32 10.79 -14.92
N ALA A 190 -8.67 9.81 -15.53
CA ALA A 190 -7.23 9.82 -15.74
C ALA A 190 -6.76 11.02 -16.60
N ALA A 191 -7.50 11.35 -17.65
CA ALA A 191 -7.17 12.50 -18.50
C ALA A 191 -7.31 13.82 -17.75
N MET A 192 -8.39 13.98 -16.94
CA MET A 192 -8.56 15.19 -16.10
C MET A 192 -7.43 15.33 -15.08
N GLU A 193 -7.08 14.27 -14.36
CA GLU A 193 -6.02 14.28 -13.36
C GLU A 193 -4.65 14.56 -13.96
N ALA A 194 -4.31 13.94 -15.08
CA ALA A 194 -3.06 14.21 -15.79
C ALA A 194 -2.99 15.65 -16.29
N LEU A 195 -4.07 16.16 -16.86
CA LEU A 195 -4.13 17.55 -17.35
C LEU A 195 -4.12 18.56 -16.20
N ALA A 196 -4.70 18.24 -15.05
CA ALA A 196 -4.76 19.11 -13.87
C ALA A 196 -3.39 19.52 -13.33
N PHE A 197 -2.31 18.83 -13.67
CA PHE A 197 -0.94 19.26 -13.36
C PHE A 197 -0.53 20.56 -14.07
N VAL A 198 -1.19 20.95 -15.16
CA VAL A 198 -0.82 22.09 -15.99
C VAL A 198 -1.99 23.00 -16.36
N GLU A 199 -3.22 22.58 -16.08
CA GLU A 199 -4.46 23.31 -16.36
C GLU A 199 -5.31 23.39 -15.08
N SER A 200 -5.87 24.57 -14.83
CA SER A 200 -6.72 24.82 -13.65
C SER A 200 -8.19 25.05 -13.95
N ASP A 201 -8.53 25.26 -15.23
CA ASP A 201 -9.92 25.47 -15.65
C ASP A 201 -10.67 24.14 -15.74
N THR A 202 -11.68 23.97 -14.87
CA THR A 202 -12.46 22.73 -14.76
C THR A 202 -13.23 22.40 -16.05
N ASP A 203 -13.78 23.42 -16.76
CA ASP A 203 -14.45 23.18 -18.03
C ASP A 203 -13.46 22.70 -19.10
N ARG A 204 -12.24 23.25 -19.10
CA ARG A 204 -11.19 22.80 -19.99
C ARG A 204 -10.73 21.36 -19.69
N LEU A 205 -10.62 20.99 -18.42
CA LEU A 205 -10.33 19.59 -18.02
C LEU A 205 -11.37 18.64 -18.58
N LEU A 206 -12.66 18.95 -18.40
CA LEU A 206 -13.78 18.16 -18.90
C LEU A 206 -13.80 18.10 -20.44
N ASP A 207 -13.62 19.21 -21.12
CA ASP A 207 -13.66 19.26 -22.59
C ASP A 207 -12.58 18.39 -23.21
N VAL A 208 -11.34 18.46 -22.69
CA VAL A 208 -10.24 17.62 -23.18
C VAL A 208 -10.48 16.15 -22.88
N ALA A 209 -10.88 15.81 -21.64
CA ALA A 209 -11.08 14.43 -21.24
C ALA A 209 -12.24 13.75 -22.02
N VAL A 210 -13.39 14.42 -22.19
CA VAL A 210 -14.50 13.91 -22.99
C VAL A 210 -14.10 13.74 -24.46
N GLY A 211 -13.19 14.59 -24.97
CA GLY A 211 -12.67 14.47 -26.33
C GLY A 211 -11.84 13.21 -26.59
N LEU A 212 -11.42 12.46 -25.55
CA LEU A 212 -10.63 11.24 -25.66
C LEU A 212 -11.47 9.95 -25.63
N ILE A 213 -12.77 10.06 -25.40
CA ILE A 213 -13.72 8.93 -25.41
C ILE A 213 -14.71 9.03 -26.58
N PRO A 214 -15.43 7.95 -26.95
CA PRO A 214 -16.45 8.03 -28.01
C PRO A 214 -17.54 9.05 -27.68
N THR A 215 -17.85 9.90 -28.64
CA THR A 215 -18.82 11.00 -28.47
C THR A 215 -20.28 10.51 -28.24
N ASP A 216 -20.57 9.26 -28.59
CA ASP A 216 -21.84 8.58 -28.39
C ASP A 216 -21.85 7.67 -27.14
N SER A 217 -20.82 7.72 -26.33
CA SER A 217 -20.76 6.97 -25.06
C SER A 217 -21.77 7.51 -24.04
N VAL A 218 -22.24 6.62 -23.16
CA VAL A 218 -23.18 7.01 -22.09
C VAL A 218 -22.53 7.96 -21.10
N ILE A 219 -21.23 7.76 -20.82
CA ILE A 219 -20.42 8.66 -19.95
C ILE A 219 -20.38 10.09 -20.53
N ALA A 220 -20.08 10.25 -21.83
CA ALA A 220 -20.11 11.57 -22.47
C ALA A 220 -21.49 12.24 -22.36
N GLY A 221 -22.54 11.45 -22.56
CA GLY A 221 -23.94 11.91 -22.42
C GLY A 221 -24.26 12.33 -20.98
N ALA A 222 -23.85 11.57 -19.97
CA ALA A 222 -24.08 11.89 -18.55
C ALA A 222 -23.34 13.16 -18.14
N ILE A 223 -22.08 13.35 -18.58
CA ILE A 223 -21.31 14.57 -18.35
C ILE A 223 -22.01 15.78 -18.98
N ALA A 224 -22.50 15.66 -20.22
CA ALA A 224 -23.21 16.73 -20.90
C ALA A 224 -24.50 17.13 -20.18
N ASP A 225 -25.28 16.15 -19.70
CA ASP A 225 -26.49 16.38 -18.92
C ASP A 225 -26.18 17.16 -17.61
N VAL A 226 -25.18 16.71 -16.86
CA VAL A 226 -24.79 17.38 -15.58
C VAL A 226 -24.32 18.82 -15.83
N ARG A 227 -23.52 19.05 -16.87
CA ARG A 227 -23.08 20.40 -17.27
C ARG A 227 -24.26 21.31 -17.67
N GLU A 228 -25.24 20.77 -18.43
CA GLU A 228 -26.45 21.52 -18.80
C GLU A 228 -27.27 21.91 -17.56
N TRP A 229 -27.48 20.99 -16.63
CA TRP A 229 -28.24 21.27 -15.40
C TRP A 229 -27.52 22.28 -14.51
N HIS A 230 -26.22 22.14 -14.35
CA HIS A 230 -25.41 23.13 -13.63
C HIS A 230 -25.47 24.51 -14.29
N ALA A 231 -25.32 24.61 -15.61
CA ALA A 231 -25.38 25.86 -16.35
C ALA A 231 -26.78 26.52 -16.32
N SER A 232 -27.84 25.75 -16.08
CA SER A 232 -29.20 26.27 -15.88
C SER A 232 -29.40 26.91 -14.50
N GLY A 233 -28.42 26.86 -13.61
CA GLY A 233 -28.43 27.46 -12.27
C GLY A 233 -29.14 26.62 -11.21
N GLU A 234 -29.36 25.32 -11.48
CA GLU A 234 -29.90 24.41 -10.46
C GLU A 234 -28.87 24.18 -9.34
N ASP A 235 -29.34 24.04 -8.10
CA ASP A 235 -28.49 23.67 -6.99
C ASP A 235 -28.05 22.18 -7.06
N TRP A 236 -27.03 21.81 -6.31
CA TRP A 236 -26.50 20.45 -6.35
C TRP A 236 -27.52 19.38 -5.96
N THR A 237 -28.46 19.69 -5.06
CA THR A 237 -29.50 18.72 -4.64
C THR A 237 -30.54 18.49 -5.73
N ALA A 238 -30.84 19.52 -6.52
CA ALA A 238 -31.69 19.41 -7.70
C ALA A 238 -30.98 18.57 -8.79
N VAL A 239 -29.71 18.85 -9.07
CA VAL A 239 -28.89 18.08 -10.03
C VAL A 239 -28.76 16.64 -9.57
N ARG A 240 -28.49 16.35 -8.30
CA ARG A 240 -28.47 15.00 -7.73
C ARG A 240 -29.78 14.26 -7.97
N ARG A 241 -30.95 14.92 -7.77
CA ARG A 241 -32.26 14.31 -8.06
C ARG A 241 -32.45 13.98 -9.54
N ARG A 242 -31.95 14.84 -10.44
CA ARG A 242 -31.98 14.57 -11.89
C ARG A 242 -31.08 13.39 -12.24
N ILE A 243 -29.86 13.31 -11.67
CA ILE A 243 -28.97 12.15 -11.84
C ILE A 243 -29.70 10.88 -11.39
N ALA A 244 -30.32 10.87 -10.22
CA ALA A 244 -31.06 9.71 -9.73
C ALA A 244 -32.20 9.28 -10.67
N GLY A 245 -32.93 10.26 -11.22
CA GLY A 245 -34.06 9.97 -12.11
C GLY A 245 -33.65 9.51 -13.52
N ARG A 246 -32.51 9.98 -14.05
CA ARG A 246 -32.09 9.69 -15.44
C ARG A 246 -30.94 8.69 -15.53
N HIS A 247 -30.02 8.76 -14.57
CA HIS A 247 -28.77 7.99 -14.55
C HIS A 247 -28.59 7.17 -13.25
N GLY A 248 -29.64 6.98 -12.45
CA GLY A 248 -29.55 6.31 -11.16
C GLY A 248 -29.37 4.79 -11.25
N TYR A 249 -29.15 4.16 -10.11
CA TYR A 249 -28.96 2.71 -9.97
C TYR A 249 -30.12 1.88 -10.53
N GLU A 250 -31.36 2.40 -10.47
CA GLU A 250 -32.54 1.75 -11.07
C GLU A 250 -32.47 1.64 -12.61
N VAL A 251 -31.63 2.48 -13.23
CA VAL A 251 -31.46 2.50 -14.71
C VAL A 251 -30.41 1.49 -15.16
N TYR A 252 -29.27 1.42 -14.46
CA TYR A 252 -28.11 0.64 -14.93
C TYR A 252 -27.99 -0.73 -14.26
N GLY A 253 -28.50 -0.89 -13.04
CA GLY A 253 -28.39 -2.13 -12.28
C GLY A 253 -26.94 -2.44 -11.85
N GLY A 254 -26.76 -3.59 -11.16
CA GLY A 254 -25.48 -3.99 -10.60
C GLY A 254 -25.25 -3.45 -9.18
N ALA A 255 -24.13 -3.81 -8.61
CA ALA A 255 -23.78 -3.43 -7.22
C ALA A 255 -23.35 -1.95 -7.14
N CYS A 256 -22.47 -1.51 -8.05
CA CYS A 256 -21.92 -0.15 -8.09
C CYS A 256 -21.72 0.31 -9.57
N PRO A 257 -22.80 0.62 -10.30
CA PRO A 257 -22.70 1.02 -11.72
C PRO A 257 -21.90 2.32 -11.88
N VAL A 258 -21.03 2.37 -12.89
CA VAL A 258 -20.11 3.49 -13.08
C VAL A 258 -20.82 4.79 -13.46
N VAL A 259 -21.85 4.74 -14.30
CA VAL A 259 -22.48 5.95 -14.87
C VAL A 259 -23.08 6.89 -13.81
N PRO A 260 -23.93 6.41 -12.84
CA PRO A 260 -24.44 7.29 -11.79
C PRO A 260 -23.34 7.86 -10.88
N ASN A 261 -22.34 7.05 -10.55
CA ASN A 261 -21.25 7.46 -9.70
C ASN A 261 -20.34 8.48 -10.39
N HIS A 262 -19.97 8.28 -11.65
CA HIS A 262 -19.26 9.26 -12.46
C HIS A 262 -20.03 10.60 -12.55
N ALA A 263 -21.34 10.54 -12.78
CA ALA A 263 -22.18 11.74 -12.81
C ALA A 263 -22.17 12.52 -11.49
N LEU A 264 -22.13 11.83 -10.32
CA LEU A 264 -22.01 12.48 -9.01
C LEU A 264 -20.66 13.16 -8.83
N ILE A 265 -19.56 12.54 -9.28
CA ILE A 265 -18.23 13.15 -9.25
C ILE A 265 -18.22 14.46 -10.04
N VAL A 266 -18.74 14.45 -11.27
CA VAL A 266 -18.82 15.65 -12.12
C VAL A 266 -19.73 16.72 -11.49
N ALA A 267 -20.87 16.33 -10.92
CA ALA A 267 -21.76 17.26 -10.24
C ALA A 267 -21.08 17.92 -9.03
N ALA A 268 -20.39 17.14 -8.21
CA ALA A 268 -19.66 17.65 -7.04
C ALA A 268 -18.46 18.54 -7.43
N LEU A 269 -17.74 18.19 -8.49
CA LEU A 269 -16.67 19.01 -9.05
C LEU A 269 -17.17 20.41 -9.48
N LEU A 270 -18.28 20.46 -10.22
CA LEU A 270 -18.86 21.71 -10.71
C LEU A 270 -19.49 22.55 -9.60
N HIS A 271 -20.23 21.95 -8.67
CA HIS A 271 -20.92 22.67 -7.58
C HIS A 271 -20.03 22.96 -6.37
N GLY A 272 -18.90 22.27 -6.25
CA GLY A 272 -17.89 22.54 -5.25
C GLY A 272 -17.09 23.82 -5.50
N ASN A 273 -17.04 24.28 -6.77
CA ASN A 273 -16.40 25.51 -7.16
C ASN A 273 -14.94 25.63 -6.65
N ASP A 274 -14.16 24.57 -6.90
CA ASP A 274 -12.76 24.44 -6.50
C ASP A 274 -12.49 24.36 -4.97
N ASP A 275 -13.51 24.41 -4.15
CA ASP A 275 -13.40 24.19 -2.70
C ASP A 275 -13.35 22.68 -2.41
N PHE A 276 -12.24 22.21 -1.82
CA PHE A 276 -12.00 20.81 -1.52
C PHE A 276 -13.05 20.25 -0.54
N GLN A 277 -13.27 20.94 0.57
CA GLN A 277 -14.25 20.51 1.58
C GLN A 277 -15.67 20.50 1.00
N ARG A 278 -16.07 21.57 0.31
CA ARG A 278 -17.40 21.68 -0.30
C ARG A 278 -17.66 20.58 -1.31
N SER A 279 -16.69 20.27 -2.15
CA SER A 279 -16.77 19.19 -3.15
C SER A 279 -16.95 17.82 -2.47
N LEU A 280 -16.14 17.51 -1.44
CA LEU A 280 -16.25 16.28 -0.68
C LEU A 280 -17.59 16.20 0.08
N THR A 281 -18.07 17.30 0.66
CA THR A 281 -19.40 17.36 1.30
C THR A 281 -20.50 16.97 0.31
N ILE A 282 -20.48 17.55 -0.88
CA ILE A 282 -21.51 17.29 -1.91
C ILE A 282 -21.49 15.81 -2.34
N VAL A 283 -20.31 15.29 -2.70
CA VAL A 283 -20.22 13.92 -3.22
C VAL A 283 -20.58 12.88 -2.17
N ASN A 284 -20.10 13.03 -0.95
CA ASN A 284 -20.40 12.11 0.16
C ASN A 284 -21.89 12.18 0.60
N THR A 285 -22.45 13.39 0.71
CA THR A 285 -23.87 13.55 1.06
C THR A 285 -24.79 13.03 -0.06
N SER A 286 -24.30 12.93 -1.30
CA SER A 286 -25.07 12.41 -2.43
C SER A 286 -25.37 10.91 -2.33
N GLY A 287 -24.59 10.14 -1.55
CA GLY A 287 -24.80 8.70 -1.32
C GLY A 287 -24.27 7.81 -2.45
N TRP A 288 -24.69 6.56 -2.46
CA TRP A 288 -24.25 5.45 -3.30
C TRP A 288 -22.82 5.02 -2.96
N ASP A 289 -21.90 5.05 -3.91
CA ASP A 289 -20.52 4.63 -3.76
C ASP A 289 -19.68 5.81 -3.26
N THR A 290 -19.77 6.07 -1.96
CA THR A 290 -19.29 7.32 -1.36
C THR A 290 -17.76 7.39 -1.29
N ASP A 291 -17.08 6.30 -1.02
CA ASP A 291 -15.62 6.21 -0.96
C ASP A 291 -14.96 6.27 -2.34
N CYS A 292 -15.46 5.48 -3.32
CA CYS A 292 -15.03 5.56 -4.69
C CYS A 292 -15.16 6.99 -5.24
N ASN A 293 -16.36 7.57 -5.09
CA ASN A 293 -16.66 8.89 -5.63
C ASN A 293 -15.80 9.99 -5.01
N SER A 294 -15.66 10.00 -3.68
CA SER A 294 -14.85 11.01 -2.99
C SER A 294 -13.34 10.74 -3.13
N GLY A 295 -12.92 9.50 -3.32
CA GLY A 295 -11.54 9.13 -3.58
C GLY A 295 -11.01 9.72 -4.89
N ASN A 296 -11.70 9.52 -6.03
CA ASN A 296 -11.32 10.13 -7.30
C ASN A 296 -11.43 11.66 -7.26
N LEU A 297 -12.52 12.20 -6.70
CA LEU A 297 -12.70 13.66 -6.61
C LEU A 297 -11.63 14.31 -5.75
N GLY A 298 -11.29 13.70 -4.62
CA GLY A 298 -10.25 14.17 -3.71
C GLY A 298 -8.87 14.13 -4.37
N CYS A 299 -8.55 13.08 -5.13
CA CYS A 299 -7.31 12.98 -5.90
C CYS A 299 -7.20 14.12 -6.93
N LEU A 300 -8.23 14.28 -7.78
CA LEU A 300 -8.28 15.33 -8.80
C LEU A 300 -8.10 16.72 -8.20
N LEU A 301 -8.83 17.05 -7.13
CA LEU A 301 -8.74 18.37 -6.47
C LEU A 301 -7.41 18.56 -5.77
N GLY A 302 -6.83 17.52 -5.18
CA GLY A 302 -5.50 17.55 -4.61
C GLY A 302 -4.43 17.86 -5.67
N ILE A 303 -4.47 17.20 -6.82
CA ILE A 303 -3.59 17.49 -7.95
C ILE A 303 -3.82 18.91 -8.46
N LYS A 304 -5.07 19.29 -8.70
CA LYS A 304 -5.45 20.56 -9.32
C LYS A 304 -5.07 21.77 -8.46
N ASN A 305 -5.40 21.73 -7.18
CA ASN A 305 -5.34 22.88 -6.28
C ASN A 305 -4.20 22.80 -5.24
N GLY A 306 -3.50 21.65 -5.17
CA GLY A 306 -2.38 21.40 -4.25
C GLY A 306 -2.78 21.30 -2.78
N LEU A 307 -1.77 21.18 -1.92
CA LEU A 307 -1.93 21.04 -0.46
C LEU A 307 -2.70 22.21 0.17
N ALA A 308 -2.54 23.41 -0.35
CA ALA A 308 -3.21 24.59 0.19
C ALA A 308 -4.74 24.48 0.20
N SER A 309 -5.34 23.76 -0.76
CA SER A 309 -6.79 23.55 -0.79
C SER A 309 -7.24 22.53 0.26
N ILE A 310 -6.43 21.50 0.53
CA ILE A 310 -6.68 20.51 1.59
C ILE A 310 -6.56 21.17 2.95
N ASP A 311 -5.55 22.02 3.15
CA ASP A 311 -5.25 22.71 4.41
C ASP A 311 -6.17 23.92 4.68
N ALA A 312 -7.01 24.35 3.72
CA ALA A 312 -7.92 25.48 3.84
C ALA A 312 -9.19 25.15 4.69
N GLY A 313 -9.52 23.88 4.83
CA GLY A 313 -10.68 23.37 5.56
C GLY A 313 -10.36 22.93 7.00
N PRO A 314 -11.09 21.95 7.51
CA PRO A 314 -10.78 21.32 8.79
C PRO A 314 -9.49 20.51 8.70
N ASP A 315 -9.01 20.01 9.85
CA ASP A 315 -7.82 19.16 9.88
C ASP A 315 -8.09 17.77 9.28
N TRP A 316 -8.04 17.69 7.94
CA TRP A 316 -8.16 16.44 7.21
C TRP A 316 -6.96 15.49 7.40
N ARG A 317 -5.77 16.06 7.67
CA ARG A 317 -4.50 15.34 7.63
C ARG A 317 -4.10 14.72 8.97
N GLY A 318 -4.33 15.44 10.07
CA GLY A 318 -3.91 15.01 11.41
C GLY A 318 -4.44 13.63 11.80
N PRO A 319 -5.75 13.34 11.69
CA PRO A 319 -6.30 12.01 12.01
C PRO A 319 -5.76 10.87 11.13
N VAL A 320 -5.51 11.12 9.86
CA VAL A 320 -4.92 10.14 8.91
C VAL A 320 -3.43 9.96 9.17
N ALA A 321 -2.71 11.06 9.44
CA ALA A 321 -1.25 11.09 9.65
C ALA A 321 -0.46 10.37 8.53
N ASP A 322 -0.86 10.54 7.27
CA ASP A 322 -0.33 9.85 6.07
C ASP A 322 -0.48 8.32 6.07
N ARG A 323 -1.01 7.68 7.10
CA ARG A 323 -1.06 6.22 7.21
C ARG A 323 -1.88 5.59 6.09
N MET A 324 -1.35 4.51 5.54
CA MET A 324 -1.93 3.79 4.42
C MET A 324 -1.64 2.30 4.52
N TYR A 325 -2.62 1.46 4.23
CA TYR A 325 -2.48 0.00 4.24
C TYR A 325 -2.75 -0.57 2.86
N LEU A 326 -1.81 -1.38 2.36
CA LEU A 326 -1.87 -2.01 1.04
C LEU A 326 -1.72 -3.55 1.18
N PRO A 327 -2.74 -4.27 1.67
CA PRO A 327 -2.67 -5.71 1.90
C PRO A 327 -2.52 -6.48 0.58
N THR A 328 -1.31 -7.00 0.35
CA THR A 328 -0.96 -7.80 -0.83
C THR A 328 -0.03 -8.94 -0.46
N ALA A 329 0.28 -9.80 -1.43
CA ALA A 329 1.29 -10.84 -1.27
C ALA A 329 2.72 -10.28 -1.01
N ASP A 330 2.98 -9.01 -1.32
CA ASP A 330 4.18 -8.27 -0.92
C ASP A 330 3.97 -7.65 0.46
N GLY A 331 3.91 -8.49 1.49
CA GLY A 331 3.52 -8.10 2.86
C GLY A 331 4.40 -7.04 3.50
N GLY A 332 5.70 -7.00 3.18
CA GLY A 332 6.62 -5.94 3.62
C GLY A 332 6.35 -4.57 2.99
N GLY A 333 5.45 -4.49 2.00
CA GLY A 333 4.96 -3.23 1.42
C GLY A 333 3.55 -2.87 1.86
N ALA A 334 2.95 -3.60 2.82
CA ALA A 334 1.56 -3.40 3.23
C ALA A 334 1.38 -2.24 4.20
N ILE A 335 2.29 -2.05 5.14
CA ILE A 335 2.29 -0.89 6.03
C ILE A 335 3.16 0.19 5.38
N THR A 336 2.52 1.27 4.94
CA THR A 336 3.13 2.35 4.16
C THR A 336 2.53 3.71 4.53
N ASP A 337 2.89 4.75 3.81
CA ASP A 337 2.40 6.11 4.01
C ASP A 337 2.23 6.86 2.68
N ALA A 338 1.45 7.93 2.71
CA ALA A 338 1.14 8.74 1.54
C ALA A 338 2.39 9.33 0.85
N ALA A 339 3.43 9.70 1.62
CA ALA A 339 4.65 10.25 1.04
C ALA A 339 5.48 9.18 0.33
N THR A 340 5.55 7.98 0.92
CA THR A 340 6.22 6.82 0.31
C THR A 340 5.54 6.42 -1.01
N GLU A 341 4.20 6.32 -1.03
CA GLU A 341 3.48 5.96 -2.26
C GLU A 341 3.53 7.09 -3.30
N ALA A 342 3.42 8.36 -2.86
CA ALA A 342 3.62 9.52 -3.75
C ALA A 342 5.01 9.49 -4.42
N LEU A 343 6.07 9.19 -3.65
CA LEU A 343 7.42 9.09 -4.22
C LEU A 343 7.55 7.93 -5.22
N ARG A 344 6.86 6.80 -5.00
CA ARG A 344 6.80 5.69 -5.95
C ARG A 344 6.13 6.11 -7.27
N VAL A 345 4.99 6.80 -7.19
CA VAL A 345 4.29 7.37 -8.36
C VAL A 345 5.19 8.38 -9.09
N VAL A 346 5.78 9.32 -8.36
CA VAL A 346 6.72 10.31 -8.91
C VAL A 346 7.87 9.63 -9.65
N ASN A 347 8.45 8.59 -9.07
CA ASN A 347 9.57 7.89 -9.70
C ASN A 347 9.12 7.10 -10.93
N GLY A 348 7.90 6.56 -10.97
CA GLY A 348 7.30 6.00 -12.18
C GLY A 348 7.17 7.04 -13.30
N GLY A 349 6.59 8.23 -13.01
CA GLY A 349 6.48 9.32 -13.98
C GLY A 349 7.84 9.86 -14.44
N ARG A 350 8.82 9.93 -13.53
CA ARG A 350 10.22 10.30 -13.88
C ARG A 350 10.87 9.28 -14.81
N ALA A 351 10.66 7.99 -14.54
CA ALA A 351 11.17 6.92 -15.40
C ALA A 351 10.55 6.99 -16.82
N LEU A 352 9.23 7.20 -16.93
CA LEU A 352 8.55 7.42 -18.21
C LEU A 352 9.10 8.66 -18.94
N ALA A 353 9.56 9.67 -18.21
CA ALA A 353 10.21 10.87 -18.77
C ALA A 353 11.71 10.68 -19.04
N GLY A 354 12.29 9.49 -18.77
CA GLY A 354 13.72 9.23 -18.92
C GLY A 354 14.61 9.94 -17.89
N LEU A 355 14.06 10.27 -16.72
CA LEU A 355 14.76 10.97 -15.65
C LEU A 355 15.15 10.00 -14.52
N THR A 356 16.24 10.33 -13.81
CA THR A 356 16.68 9.57 -12.63
C THR A 356 15.66 9.67 -11.49
N PRO A 357 15.49 8.60 -10.68
CA PRO A 357 14.60 8.61 -9.52
C PRO A 357 14.95 9.72 -8.52
N LEU A 358 13.96 10.27 -7.85
CA LEU A 358 14.15 11.10 -6.66
C LEU A 358 14.45 10.19 -5.46
N ALA A 359 15.44 10.58 -4.68
CA ALA A 359 15.84 9.90 -3.46
C ALA A 359 16.07 10.95 -2.34
N PRO A 360 15.00 11.53 -1.76
CA PRO A 360 15.14 12.54 -0.72
C PRO A 360 16.01 12.04 0.42
N LYS A 361 16.92 12.90 0.90
CA LYS A 361 17.87 12.60 2.00
C LYS A 361 18.60 11.25 1.79
N ASP A 362 19.20 11.11 0.60
CA ASP A 362 19.95 9.92 0.17
C ASP A 362 19.10 8.62 0.19
N GLY A 363 17.79 8.75 -0.01
CA GLY A 363 16.85 7.64 -0.03
C GLY A 363 16.41 7.17 1.36
N ALA A 364 16.49 8.04 2.36
CA ALA A 364 15.96 7.74 3.68
C ALA A 364 14.48 7.35 3.62
N ARG A 365 14.10 6.33 4.37
CA ARG A 365 12.72 5.80 4.39
C ARG A 365 11.72 6.86 4.88
N PHE A 366 12.04 7.53 5.96
CA PHE A 366 11.28 8.66 6.50
C PHE A 366 12.11 9.93 6.35
N HIS A 367 11.75 10.74 5.35
CA HIS A 367 12.54 11.90 4.93
C HIS A 367 11.87 13.25 5.22
N PHE A 368 10.54 13.29 5.37
CA PHE A 368 9.74 14.47 5.71
C PHE A 368 9.85 15.67 4.74
N GLU A 369 10.34 15.48 3.52
CA GLU A 369 10.54 16.60 2.56
C GLU A 369 9.24 17.11 1.94
N LEU A 370 8.15 16.33 1.99
CA LEU A 370 6.85 16.78 1.51
C LEU A 370 6.15 17.63 2.58
N PRO A 371 5.64 18.83 2.25
CA PRO A 371 5.09 19.77 3.23
C PRO A 371 3.94 19.16 4.04
N GLY A 372 4.06 19.24 5.37
CA GLY A 372 3.07 18.72 6.33
C GLY A 372 3.02 17.20 6.47
N SER A 373 3.83 16.44 5.72
CA SER A 373 3.88 14.98 5.83
C SER A 373 4.49 14.55 7.16
N THR A 374 3.78 13.68 7.87
CA THR A 374 4.30 13.04 9.09
C THR A 374 4.76 11.60 8.85
N GLN A 375 4.50 11.03 7.68
CA GLN A 375 4.84 9.64 7.32
C GLN A 375 4.45 8.63 8.42
N GLY A 376 3.24 8.76 8.94
CA GLY A 376 2.69 7.88 9.97
C GLY A 376 3.15 8.17 11.41
N PHE A 377 4.10 9.08 11.61
CA PHE A 377 4.55 9.41 12.96
C PHE A 377 3.48 10.15 13.76
N ARG A 378 3.28 9.71 14.98
CA ARG A 378 2.38 10.31 15.97
C ARG A 378 3.07 10.41 17.32
N ALA A 379 2.71 11.45 18.08
CA ALA A 379 3.10 11.53 19.48
C ALA A 379 2.41 10.45 20.31
N GLU A 380 3.06 10.03 21.39
CA GLU A 380 2.46 9.09 22.34
C GLU A 380 1.18 9.66 22.95
N ALA A 381 0.12 8.86 22.95
CA ALA A 381 -1.20 9.28 23.43
C ALA A 381 -1.15 9.72 24.91
N GLY A 382 -1.78 10.84 25.23
CA GLY A 382 -1.85 11.36 26.59
C GLY A 382 -0.57 12.05 27.10
N SER A 383 0.48 12.15 26.29
CA SER A 383 1.75 12.82 26.66
C SER A 383 1.69 14.35 26.61
N GLY A 384 0.64 14.93 25.99
CA GLY A 384 0.59 16.37 25.69
C GLY A 384 1.61 16.82 24.65
N SER A 385 2.31 15.89 24.01
CA SER A 385 3.30 16.18 22.98
C SER A 385 2.63 16.34 21.61
N LEU A 386 3.29 17.10 20.72
CA LEU A 386 2.81 17.39 19.36
C LEU A 386 3.88 17.03 18.33
N VAL A 387 3.47 16.39 17.24
CA VAL A 387 4.32 16.09 16.10
C VAL A 387 3.91 16.93 14.90
N GLU A 388 4.86 17.66 14.32
CA GLU A 388 4.61 18.56 13.18
C GLU A 388 5.77 18.50 12.18
N ASN A 389 5.44 18.49 10.90
CA ASN A 389 6.43 18.67 9.83
C ASN A 389 6.73 20.16 9.65
N VAL A 390 7.98 20.56 9.86
CA VAL A 390 8.39 21.96 9.83
C VAL A 390 9.59 22.18 8.89
N PRO A 391 9.72 23.39 8.30
CA PRO A 391 10.93 23.75 7.55
C PRO A 391 12.14 23.89 8.46
N GLY A 392 13.32 23.62 7.93
CA GLY A 392 14.60 23.74 8.65
C GLY A 392 14.97 22.51 9.47
N CYS A 393 16.04 22.65 10.25
CA CYS A 393 16.65 21.58 11.06
C CYS A 393 16.98 20.31 10.27
N SER A 394 17.36 20.46 9.00
CA SER A 394 17.78 19.40 8.11
C SER A 394 19.15 19.69 7.49
N GLU A 395 19.97 18.67 7.34
CA GLU A 395 21.30 18.75 6.70
C GLU A 395 21.23 18.35 5.22
N LEU A 396 20.45 17.30 4.91
CA LEU A 396 20.37 16.71 3.58
C LEU A 396 19.14 17.17 2.79
N GLY A 397 18.30 18.01 3.39
CA GLY A 397 17.06 18.46 2.81
C GLY A 397 16.65 19.84 3.32
N SER A 398 15.33 20.08 3.34
CA SER A 398 14.74 21.38 3.68
C SER A 398 13.79 21.35 4.88
N ARG A 399 13.35 20.16 5.32
CA ARG A 399 12.32 19.98 6.33
C ARG A 399 12.71 18.88 7.35
N SER A 400 12.04 18.90 8.50
CA SER A 400 12.21 17.89 9.55
C SER A 400 10.88 17.65 10.28
N LEU A 401 10.78 16.56 11.01
CA LEU A 401 9.65 16.28 11.87
C LEU A 401 9.96 16.74 13.30
N ARG A 402 9.21 17.70 13.82
CA ARG A 402 9.39 18.26 15.16
C ARG A 402 8.49 17.54 16.16
N LEU A 403 9.07 17.00 17.22
CA LEU A 403 8.40 16.59 18.46
C LEU A 403 8.51 17.72 19.47
N SER A 404 7.40 18.39 19.76
CA SER A 404 7.31 19.38 20.86
C SER A 404 6.71 18.72 22.09
N TYR A 405 7.26 19.02 23.25
CA TYR A 405 6.80 18.45 24.52
C TYR A 405 6.80 19.51 25.63
N GLY A 406 5.86 19.37 26.58
CA GLY A 406 5.73 20.24 27.76
C GLY A 406 4.96 19.52 28.85
N ASP A 407 5.07 20.03 30.08
CA ASP A 407 4.37 19.52 31.27
C ASP A 407 4.59 18.02 31.57
N LEU A 408 5.72 17.48 31.16
CA LEU A 408 6.11 16.11 31.51
C LEU A 408 6.45 16.07 33.00
N GLY A 409 5.72 15.27 33.77
CA GLY A 409 5.98 15.06 35.20
C GLY A 409 7.42 14.57 35.46
N PRO A 410 7.88 14.51 36.74
CA PRO A 410 9.21 14.04 37.08
C PRO A 410 9.50 12.63 36.51
N GLY A 411 10.54 12.51 35.68
CA GLY A 411 10.89 11.26 34.99
C GLY A 411 10.01 10.92 33.78
N GLY A 412 9.12 11.84 33.34
CA GLY A 412 8.33 11.67 32.13
C GLY A 412 9.20 11.74 30.87
N THR A 413 8.77 11.06 29.84
CA THR A 413 9.40 11.03 28.51
C THR A 413 8.42 11.47 27.44
N ALA A 414 8.92 11.99 26.34
CA ALA A 414 8.16 12.25 25.14
C ALA A 414 8.60 11.28 24.03
N ALA A 415 7.66 10.68 23.33
CA ALA A 415 7.99 9.78 22.25
C ALA A 415 7.11 10.06 21.01
N MET A 416 7.69 9.78 19.85
CA MET A 416 6.96 9.70 18.58
C MET A 416 7.35 8.42 17.84
N THR A 417 6.35 7.72 17.31
CA THR A 417 6.54 6.45 16.60
C THR A 417 5.69 6.40 15.32
N THR A 418 6.12 5.55 14.39
CA THR A 418 5.37 5.17 13.19
C THR A 418 5.24 3.66 13.11
N PRO A 419 4.13 3.11 12.58
CA PRO A 419 3.98 1.67 12.41
C PRO A 419 4.99 1.07 11.44
N THR A 420 5.53 -0.09 11.80
CA THR A 420 6.34 -0.97 10.93
C THR A 420 5.65 -2.31 10.68
N PHE A 421 4.55 -2.55 11.36
CA PHE A 421 3.71 -3.73 11.24
C PHE A 421 2.26 -3.37 11.63
N ILE A 422 1.37 -4.34 11.62
CA ILE A 422 -0.04 -4.20 12.01
C ILE A 422 -0.12 -3.54 13.38
N PRO A 423 -0.82 -2.39 13.52
CA PRO A 423 -0.97 -1.72 14.82
C PRO A 423 -1.85 -2.52 15.80
N PRO A 424 -1.71 -2.30 17.12
CA PRO A 424 -2.51 -3.02 18.13
C PRO A 424 -4.00 -2.72 18.09
N ASP A 425 -4.37 -1.53 17.62
CA ASP A 425 -5.74 -1.05 17.48
C ASP A 425 -6.37 -1.42 16.13
N GLU A 426 -5.66 -2.17 15.28
CA GLU A 426 -6.19 -2.66 14.02
C GLU A 426 -7.26 -3.71 14.24
N GLU A 427 -8.50 -3.31 14.03
CA GLU A 427 -9.61 -4.23 13.93
C GLU A 427 -9.62 -4.86 12.54
N THR A 428 -9.90 -6.15 12.47
CA THR A 428 -10.06 -6.83 11.19
C THR A 428 -11.28 -6.25 10.50
N ALA A 429 -11.08 -5.48 9.43
CA ALA A 429 -12.17 -5.00 8.60
C ALA A 429 -12.99 -6.19 8.09
N PRO A 430 -14.33 -6.09 8.05
CA PRO A 430 -15.19 -7.25 7.73
C PRO A 430 -14.91 -7.87 6.36
N MET A 431 -14.38 -7.09 5.40
CA MET A 431 -14.19 -7.51 4.02
C MET A 431 -12.74 -7.79 3.64
N TYR A 432 -11.76 -7.04 4.19
CA TYR A 432 -10.36 -7.12 3.76
C TYR A 432 -9.43 -7.34 4.95
N GLU A 433 -8.72 -8.46 4.93
CA GLU A 433 -7.69 -8.75 5.93
C GLU A 433 -6.44 -7.91 5.67
N LEU A 434 -5.91 -7.24 6.69
CA LEU A 434 -4.60 -6.59 6.61
C LEU A 434 -3.49 -7.65 6.60
N LEU A 435 -3.15 -8.11 5.39
CA LEU A 435 -2.02 -9.00 5.16
C LEU A 435 -0.73 -8.16 5.17
N ALA A 436 0.11 -8.37 6.15
CA ALA A 436 1.36 -7.62 6.29
C ALA A 436 2.49 -8.50 6.85
N SER A 437 3.72 -8.16 6.49
CA SER A 437 4.92 -8.57 7.20
C SER A 437 5.56 -7.33 7.85
N PRO A 438 6.27 -7.45 8.98
CA PRO A 438 7.06 -6.36 9.51
C PRO A 438 7.99 -5.77 8.45
N THR A 439 8.27 -4.48 8.52
CA THR A 439 9.23 -3.81 7.63
C THR A 439 10.62 -3.67 8.25
N LEU A 440 10.71 -3.86 9.57
CA LEU A 440 11.95 -3.78 10.35
C LEU A 440 12.16 -5.07 11.14
N TYR A 441 13.38 -5.59 11.12
CA TYR A 441 13.72 -6.88 11.69
C TYR A 441 15.01 -6.84 12.55
N PRO A 442 15.16 -7.74 13.55
CA PRO A 442 16.41 -7.94 14.28
C PRO A 442 17.62 -8.09 13.35
N GLY A 443 18.75 -7.53 13.76
CA GLY A 443 19.98 -7.55 12.97
C GLY A 443 20.17 -6.36 12.03
N GLN A 444 19.10 -5.67 11.62
CA GLN A 444 19.18 -4.43 10.83
C GLN A 444 19.65 -3.25 11.67
N GLU A 445 20.38 -2.31 11.08
CA GLU A 445 20.84 -1.08 11.71
C GLU A 445 19.91 0.09 11.43
N ILE A 446 19.29 0.61 12.49
CA ILE A 446 18.47 1.81 12.43
C ILE A 446 19.37 3.03 12.55
N ARG A 447 19.14 4.04 11.71
CA ARG A 447 19.86 5.32 11.71
C ARG A 447 18.88 6.47 11.69
N ALA A 448 19.10 7.46 12.54
CA ALA A 448 18.33 8.70 12.56
C ALA A 448 19.22 9.88 12.84
N ARG A 449 18.98 10.99 12.14
CA ARG A 449 19.59 12.27 12.47
C ARG A 449 18.60 13.10 13.26
N VAL A 450 19.05 13.59 14.40
CA VAL A 450 18.24 14.41 15.32
C VAL A 450 18.91 15.75 15.60
N VAL A 451 18.08 16.78 15.82
CA VAL A 451 18.55 18.12 16.19
C VAL A 451 17.72 18.61 17.37
N ALA A 452 18.38 19.00 18.47
CA ALA A 452 17.68 19.62 19.59
C ALA A 452 17.21 21.03 19.22
N GLY A 453 16.02 21.42 19.70
CA GLY A 453 15.52 22.78 19.51
C GLY A 453 16.37 23.81 20.26
N ASP A 454 16.34 25.05 19.79
CA ASP A 454 17.11 26.17 20.41
C ASP A 454 16.49 26.69 21.71
N ARG A 455 15.23 26.34 21.98
CA ARG A 455 14.50 26.77 23.17
C ARG A 455 14.73 25.81 24.33
N GLY A 456 15.22 26.33 25.45
CA GLY A 456 15.53 25.56 26.65
C GLY A 456 17.03 25.68 27.04
N SER A 457 17.34 25.62 28.33
CA SER A 457 18.73 25.70 28.84
C SER A 457 19.31 24.34 29.22
N ALA A 458 18.52 23.27 29.09
CA ALA A 458 18.89 21.94 29.55
C ALA A 458 19.16 20.99 28.37
N THR A 459 20.18 20.16 28.58
CA THR A 459 20.46 18.99 27.73
C THR A 459 19.32 17.99 27.86
N SER A 460 18.85 17.44 26.74
CA SER A 460 17.90 16.33 26.69
C SER A 460 18.60 15.10 26.13
N ASP A 461 18.26 13.92 26.63
CA ASP A 461 18.75 12.67 26.07
C ASP A 461 17.79 12.17 25.01
N CYS A 462 18.30 11.80 23.83
CA CYS A 462 17.52 11.21 22.74
C CYS A 462 17.94 9.77 22.51
N ALA A 463 16.97 8.88 22.36
CA ALA A 463 17.19 7.47 22.03
C ALA A 463 16.30 7.02 20.87
N LEU A 464 16.83 6.13 20.04
CA LEU A 464 15.98 5.36 19.12
C LEU A 464 15.06 4.45 19.93
N LEU A 465 13.79 4.40 19.53
CA LEU A 465 12.75 3.60 20.17
C LEU A 465 12.19 2.59 19.16
N VAL A 466 12.09 1.35 19.60
CA VAL A 466 11.37 0.29 18.87
C VAL A 466 10.38 -0.36 19.81
N ARG A 467 9.19 -0.65 19.31
CA ARG A 467 8.19 -1.43 20.04
C ARG A 467 7.90 -2.73 19.30
N ALA A 468 7.91 -3.84 20.02
CA ALA A 468 7.56 -5.16 19.52
C ALA A 468 6.39 -5.74 20.32
N TYR A 469 5.71 -6.73 19.75
CA TYR A 469 4.64 -7.42 20.46
C TYR A 469 5.20 -8.36 21.52
N ASP A 470 4.44 -8.56 22.60
CA ASP A 470 4.64 -9.65 23.55
C ASP A 470 3.71 -10.83 23.26
N GLY A 471 3.73 -11.86 24.12
CA GLY A 471 2.87 -13.04 24.00
C GLY A 471 1.38 -12.76 24.20
N ASP A 472 1.03 -11.65 24.83
CA ASP A 472 -0.35 -11.21 25.08
C ASP A 472 -0.87 -10.25 24.01
N GLY A 473 -0.03 -9.89 23.01
CA GLY A 473 -0.38 -8.94 21.96
C GLY A 473 -0.25 -7.47 22.38
N ARG A 474 0.47 -7.19 23.48
CA ARG A 474 0.77 -5.84 23.93
C ARG A 474 2.14 -5.40 23.41
N LEU A 475 2.35 -4.10 23.32
CA LEU A 475 3.63 -3.55 22.91
C LEU A 475 4.59 -3.40 24.11
N PHE A 476 5.82 -3.82 23.93
CA PHE A 476 6.92 -3.54 24.85
C PHE A 476 8.06 -2.84 24.11
N SER A 477 8.79 -1.98 24.83
CA SER A 477 9.75 -1.06 24.25
C SER A 477 11.19 -1.57 24.39
N PHE A 478 11.94 -1.46 23.30
CA PHE A 478 13.40 -1.51 23.27
C PHE A 478 13.94 -0.11 23.03
N ARG A 479 15.07 0.24 23.64
CA ARG A 479 15.71 1.54 23.48
C ARG A 479 17.16 1.37 23.08
N GLY A 480 17.60 2.19 22.13
CA GLY A 480 19.03 2.40 21.87
C GLY A 480 19.69 3.17 23.01
N GLU A 481 21.01 3.28 22.97
CA GLU A 481 21.77 4.08 23.95
C GLU A 481 21.36 5.56 23.87
N PRO A 482 20.95 6.18 25.00
CA PRO A 482 20.60 7.59 25.01
C PRO A 482 21.81 8.47 24.67
N THR A 483 21.57 9.45 23.80
CA THR A 483 22.60 10.43 23.39
C THR A 483 22.20 11.80 23.92
N PRO A 484 23.08 12.44 24.75
CA PRO A 484 22.81 13.77 25.27
C PRO A 484 22.95 14.83 24.18
N LEU A 485 21.95 15.67 24.06
CA LEU A 485 21.86 16.76 23.11
C LEU A 485 21.70 18.10 23.82
N ALA A 486 22.71 18.96 23.75
CA ALA A 486 22.59 20.35 24.14
C ALA A 486 21.62 21.12 23.19
N PRO A 487 20.99 22.21 23.64
CA PRO A 487 20.16 23.04 22.78
C PRO A 487 20.86 23.41 21.47
N GLY A 488 20.20 23.23 20.32
CA GLY A 488 20.75 23.47 18.98
C GLY A 488 21.76 22.42 18.48
N ALA A 489 22.15 21.45 19.31
CA ALA A 489 23.09 20.40 18.89
C ALA A 489 22.38 19.34 18.02
N ALA A 490 23.16 18.77 17.10
CA ALA A 490 22.73 17.65 16.26
C ALA A 490 23.52 16.39 16.53
N ALA A 491 22.89 15.23 16.37
CA ALA A 491 23.55 13.93 16.44
C ALA A 491 23.01 12.96 15.40
N LEU A 492 23.87 12.01 15.00
CA LEU A 492 23.48 10.81 14.27
C LEU A 492 23.35 9.67 15.29
N LEU A 493 22.14 9.17 15.43
CA LEU A 493 21.84 7.98 16.21
C LEU A 493 21.97 6.75 15.31
N ALA A 494 22.66 5.73 15.77
CA ALA A 494 22.77 4.45 15.06
C ALA A 494 22.64 3.30 16.06
N TRP A 495 21.82 2.29 15.71
CA TRP A 495 21.54 1.19 16.62
C TRP A 495 21.20 -0.08 15.84
N LYS A 496 21.98 -1.14 16.06
CA LYS A 496 21.65 -2.47 15.53
C LYS A 496 20.53 -3.06 16.39
N LEU A 497 19.39 -3.34 15.79
CA LEU A 497 18.23 -3.88 16.51
C LEU A 497 18.55 -5.26 17.08
N PRO A 498 18.41 -5.46 18.41
CA PRO A 498 18.62 -6.75 19.04
C PRO A 498 17.53 -7.76 18.69
N ASP A 499 17.76 -9.03 19.05
CA ASP A 499 16.74 -10.07 18.96
C ASP A 499 15.51 -9.71 19.80
N THR A 500 14.34 -9.78 19.17
CA THR A 500 13.02 -9.56 19.79
C THR A 500 12.42 -10.86 20.32
N ALA A 501 13.21 -11.92 20.48
CA ALA A 501 12.76 -13.28 20.83
C ALA A 501 11.70 -13.84 19.86
N GLY A 502 11.83 -13.50 18.59
CA GLY A 502 10.92 -13.94 17.52
C GLY A 502 9.60 -13.18 17.43
N GLN A 503 9.42 -12.16 18.26
CA GLN A 503 8.21 -11.31 18.21
C GLN A 503 8.34 -10.22 17.14
N PRO A 504 7.24 -9.90 16.39
CA PRO A 504 7.29 -8.89 15.33
C PRO A 504 7.47 -7.48 15.90
N VAL A 505 8.29 -6.70 15.19
CA VAL A 505 8.46 -5.27 15.45
C VAL A 505 7.25 -4.52 14.92
N ALA A 506 6.57 -3.78 15.78
CA ALA A 506 5.33 -3.08 15.48
C ALA A 506 5.53 -1.59 15.17
N GLU A 507 6.49 -0.94 15.83
CA GLU A 507 6.73 0.49 15.70
C GLU A 507 8.22 0.83 15.80
N VAL A 508 8.60 1.93 15.15
CA VAL A 508 9.93 2.55 15.27
C VAL A 508 9.77 4.06 15.47
N GLY A 509 10.69 4.66 16.21
CA GLY A 509 10.64 6.10 16.43
C GLY A 509 11.77 6.62 17.32
N LEU A 510 11.45 7.69 18.03
CA LEU A 510 12.35 8.45 18.88
C LEU A 510 11.72 8.66 20.27
N GLU A 511 12.49 8.48 21.31
CA GLU A 511 12.14 8.89 22.67
C GLU A 511 13.09 10.00 23.15
N VAL A 512 12.52 10.98 23.83
CA VAL A 512 13.24 12.11 24.43
C VAL A 512 13.04 12.07 25.94
N ILE A 513 14.14 12.07 26.69
CA ILE A 513 14.17 12.19 28.13
C ILE A 513 14.61 13.64 28.42
N PRO A 514 13.70 14.53 28.82
CA PRO A 514 14.07 15.92 29.08
C PRO A 514 15.03 16.05 30.27
N GLY A 515 15.95 16.98 30.17
CA GLY A 515 16.77 17.39 31.31
C GLY A 515 15.97 18.15 32.38
N SER A 516 16.59 19.10 33.05
CA SER A 516 15.95 19.88 34.11
C SER A 516 14.84 20.86 33.63
N GLY A 517 14.64 21.03 32.35
CA GLY A 517 13.55 21.82 31.73
C GLY A 517 12.39 20.91 31.33
N GLN A 518 11.16 21.29 31.66
CA GLN A 518 9.97 20.49 31.36
C GLN A 518 9.40 20.71 29.95
N GLU A 519 9.87 21.72 29.23
CA GLU A 519 9.42 22.07 27.87
C GLU A 519 10.59 22.05 26.89
N GLY A 520 10.35 21.57 25.68
CA GLY A 520 11.35 21.54 24.63
C GLY A 520 10.84 21.00 23.29
N ALA A 521 11.77 20.90 22.36
CA ALA A 521 11.51 20.27 21.08
C ALA A 521 12.75 19.52 20.58
N VAL A 522 12.53 18.44 19.85
CA VAL A 522 13.56 17.72 19.10
C VAL A 522 13.05 17.55 17.67
N HIS A 523 13.94 17.75 16.72
CA HIS A 523 13.69 17.57 15.30
C HIS A 523 14.31 16.27 14.82
N LEU A 524 13.52 15.42 14.19
CA LEU A 524 13.96 14.24 13.46
C LEU A 524 14.14 14.66 12.00
N ASP A 525 15.40 14.75 11.55
CA ASP A 525 15.73 15.09 10.18
C ASP A 525 15.32 13.93 9.25
N TYR A 526 15.77 12.73 9.54
CA TYR A 526 15.35 11.50 8.88
C TYR A 526 15.49 10.29 9.79
N LEU A 527 14.80 9.22 9.42
CA LEU A 527 14.97 7.88 10.00
C LEU A 527 14.97 6.85 8.88
N THR A 528 15.89 5.91 8.96
CA THR A 528 16.01 4.79 8.02
C THR A 528 16.65 3.59 8.70
N TRP A 529 16.63 2.44 8.02
CA TRP A 529 17.40 1.26 8.43
C TRP A 529 17.95 0.54 7.20
N GLN A 530 18.98 -0.24 7.43
CA GLN A 530 19.70 -0.97 6.41
C GLN A 530 20.27 -2.28 6.95
N GLY A 531 20.76 -3.10 6.05
CA GLY A 531 21.38 -4.39 6.35
C GLY A 531 20.39 -5.56 6.26
N THR A 532 20.95 -6.74 6.17
CA THR A 532 20.21 -7.98 6.14
C THR A 532 19.79 -8.36 7.55
N PRO A 533 18.57 -8.85 7.77
CA PRO A 533 18.16 -9.45 9.03
C PRO A 533 19.07 -10.63 9.43
N ASP A 534 19.17 -10.83 10.74
CA ASP A 534 19.90 -11.95 11.35
C ASP A 534 18.98 -12.56 12.42
N LEU A 535 18.17 -13.53 12.01
CA LEU A 535 17.09 -14.06 12.88
C LEU A 535 16.56 -15.42 12.44
N ARG A 536 15.85 -16.06 13.36
CA ARG A 536 15.04 -17.24 13.10
C ARG A 536 13.54 -16.89 13.16
N LEU A 537 12.85 -17.08 12.06
CA LEU A 537 11.38 -16.96 11.96
C LEU A 537 10.73 -18.28 12.39
N SER A 538 10.11 -18.27 13.56
CA SER A 538 9.46 -19.44 14.15
C SER A 538 8.40 -18.99 15.17
N ARG A 539 7.74 -19.94 15.83
CA ARG A 539 6.88 -19.62 16.98
C ARG A 539 7.74 -19.07 18.12
N PRO A 540 7.47 -17.84 18.60
CA PRO A 540 8.18 -17.28 19.74
C PRO A 540 7.99 -18.12 21.00
N PRO A 541 8.99 -18.21 21.89
CA PRO A 541 8.84 -18.89 23.18
C PRO A 541 7.68 -18.37 24.04
N ALA A 542 7.42 -17.06 23.98
CA ALA A 542 6.30 -16.41 24.67
C ALA A 542 4.94 -16.66 23.99
N GLY A 543 4.89 -17.29 22.80
CA GLY A 543 3.67 -17.53 22.05
C GLY A 543 3.06 -16.26 21.48
N GLY A 544 1.73 -16.14 21.55
CA GLY A 544 0.97 -15.02 21.00
C GLY A 544 0.41 -15.30 19.61
N LYS A 545 -0.26 -14.29 19.02
CA LYS A 545 -0.88 -14.40 17.70
C LYS A 545 -0.19 -13.53 16.63
N MET A 546 0.53 -12.50 17.03
CA MET A 546 1.05 -11.51 16.09
C MET A 546 2.17 -12.08 15.22
N TRP A 547 2.98 -13.01 15.71
CA TRP A 547 3.97 -13.71 14.88
C TRP A 547 3.34 -14.51 13.73
N GLN A 548 2.10 -15.02 13.91
CA GLN A 548 1.36 -15.70 12.84
C GLN A 548 0.86 -14.71 11.78
N ARG A 549 0.40 -13.53 12.23
CA ARG A 549 -0.03 -12.45 11.34
C ARG A 549 1.13 -11.82 10.55
N ALA A 550 2.38 -11.98 11.03
CA ALA A 550 3.58 -11.54 10.32
C ALA A 550 3.85 -12.34 9.03
N TRP A 551 3.22 -13.51 8.89
CA TRP A 551 3.26 -14.30 7.68
C TRP A 551 2.09 -13.96 6.77
N VAL A 552 2.36 -13.59 5.54
CA VAL A 552 1.36 -13.54 4.47
C VAL A 552 1.04 -14.97 4.05
N GLN A 553 -0.18 -15.39 4.35
CA GLN A 553 -0.63 -16.77 4.19
C GLN A 553 -1.32 -16.95 2.83
N ALA A 554 -0.54 -17.14 1.78
CA ALA A 554 -1.02 -17.50 0.45
C ALA A 554 -1.01 -19.02 0.26
N VAL A 555 -1.62 -19.72 1.21
CA VAL A 555 -1.83 -21.18 1.28
C VAL A 555 -3.27 -21.46 1.69
N ASP A 556 -3.79 -22.62 1.33
CA ASP A 556 -5.17 -23.01 1.71
C ASP A 556 -5.33 -23.10 3.24
N ARG A 557 -4.29 -23.60 3.94
CA ARG A 557 -4.28 -23.65 5.39
C ARG A 557 -2.86 -23.50 5.97
N PHE A 558 -2.75 -22.62 6.96
CA PHE A 558 -1.58 -22.49 7.83
C PHE A 558 -1.92 -22.98 9.23
N GLU A 559 -1.29 -24.09 9.68
CA GLU A 559 -1.51 -24.71 10.99
C GLU A 559 -0.37 -24.35 11.96
N SER A 560 -0.44 -23.18 12.56
CA SER A 560 0.58 -22.67 13.48
C SER A 560 0.60 -23.32 14.86
N THR A 561 -0.43 -24.10 15.22
CA THR A 561 -0.56 -24.81 16.49
C THR A 561 -0.02 -26.25 16.45
N ALA A 562 0.41 -26.72 15.27
CA ALA A 562 1.04 -28.03 15.11
C ALA A 562 2.35 -28.13 15.92
N ALA A 563 2.90 -29.34 16.05
CA ALA A 563 4.19 -29.55 16.74
C ALA A 563 5.30 -28.75 16.09
N GLU A 564 5.43 -28.85 14.75
CA GLU A 564 6.20 -27.89 13.96
C GLU A 564 5.36 -26.64 13.71
N PRO A 565 5.85 -25.45 14.10
CA PRO A 565 5.05 -24.23 14.10
C PRO A 565 4.65 -23.73 12.71
N LEU A 566 5.42 -24.09 11.68
CA LEU A 566 5.16 -23.69 10.29
C LEU A 566 4.68 -24.90 9.50
N ARG A 567 3.38 -25.23 9.60
CA ARG A 567 2.75 -26.30 8.84
C ARG A 567 1.80 -25.74 7.80
N LEU A 568 2.07 -26.05 6.53
CA LEU A 568 1.34 -25.58 5.37
C LEU A 568 0.60 -26.74 4.72
N ILE A 569 -0.64 -26.47 4.29
CA ILE A 569 -1.44 -27.39 3.46
C ILE A 569 -1.89 -26.63 2.23
N GLN A 570 -1.72 -27.24 1.07
CA GLN A 570 -2.11 -26.70 -0.24
C GLN A 570 -2.81 -27.79 -1.05
N ASP A 571 -4.06 -27.57 -1.41
CA ASP A 571 -4.87 -28.58 -2.11
C ASP A 571 -4.64 -28.54 -3.63
N ARG A 572 -4.39 -27.36 -4.21
CA ARG A 572 -4.18 -27.19 -5.66
C ARG A 572 -3.12 -26.13 -5.96
N GLY A 573 -2.21 -26.46 -6.89
CA GLY A 573 -1.16 -25.56 -7.35
C GLY A 573 -0.16 -25.24 -6.24
N THR A 574 0.47 -24.09 -6.34
CA THR A 574 1.56 -23.65 -5.44
C THR A 574 1.02 -22.72 -4.36
N GLY A 575 1.23 -23.07 -3.10
CA GLY A 575 1.01 -22.20 -1.95
C GLY A 575 2.31 -21.66 -1.39
N LEU A 576 2.29 -20.40 -0.96
CA LEU A 576 3.43 -19.71 -0.33
C LEU A 576 3.05 -19.17 1.05
N LEU A 577 3.91 -19.40 2.03
CA LEU A 577 3.87 -18.72 3.32
C LEU A 577 5.02 -17.71 3.36
N ILE A 578 4.70 -16.41 3.20
CA ILE A 578 5.69 -15.36 2.88
C ILE A 578 5.96 -14.49 4.10
N GLN A 579 7.23 -14.11 4.31
CA GLN A 579 7.61 -13.06 5.27
C GLN A 579 8.84 -12.30 4.78
N GLY A 580 8.94 -11.02 5.19
CA GLY A 580 10.07 -10.16 4.86
C GLY A 580 9.69 -8.95 4.04
N ALA A 581 10.69 -8.17 3.63
CA ALA A 581 10.52 -6.90 2.94
C ALA A 581 11.47 -6.77 1.74
N ARG A 582 11.19 -5.81 0.86
CA ARG A 582 11.99 -5.58 -0.37
C ARG A 582 13.35 -4.92 -0.12
N ASP A 583 13.70 -4.58 1.11
CA ASP A 583 15.03 -4.08 1.48
C ASP A 583 16.05 -5.19 1.80
N TRP A 584 15.63 -6.45 1.79
CA TRP A 584 16.55 -7.58 1.89
C TRP A 584 17.18 -7.86 0.52
N ILE A 585 18.49 -7.71 0.42
CA ILE A 585 19.21 -7.77 -0.86
C ILE A 585 20.02 -9.05 -0.97
N ASP A 586 21.09 -9.16 -0.20
CA ASP A 586 22.03 -10.29 -0.24
C ASP A 586 22.00 -11.04 1.10
N TYR A 587 21.62 -12.31 1.05
CA TYR A 587 21.45 -13.11 2.27
C TYR A 587 21.48 -14.62 1.95
N GLU A 588 21.59 -15.40 3.01
CA GLU A 588 21.33 -16.83 2.99
C GLU A 588 20.05 -17.13 3.77
N VAL A 589 19.23 -18.01 3.25
CA VAL A 589 18.04 -18.53 3.93
C VAL A 589 18.12 -20.04 4.02
N GLU A 590 17.77 -20.59 5.20
CA GLU A 590 17.78 -22.02 5.47
C GLU A 590 16.49 -22.45 6.19
N ALA A 591 15.97 -23.62 5.84
CA ALA A 591 14.84 -24.24 6.54
C ALA A 591 14.91 -25.77 6.48
N ALA A 592 14.61 -26.43 7.59
CA ALA A 592 14.38 -27.87 7.60
C ALA A 592 12.92 -28.17 7.22
N LEU A 593 12.71 -28.83 6.08
CA LEU A 593 11.39 -29.15 5.54
C LEU A 593 11.08 -30.63 5.65
N SER A 594 9.91 -30.98 6.20
CA SER A 594 9.40 -32.34 6.22
C SER A 594 8.06 -32.39 5.48
N ALA A 595 8.01 -33.07 4.35
CA ALA A 595 6.78 -33.28 3.59
C ALA A 595 6.09 -34.58 4.03
N GLN A 596 4.77 -34.54 4.23
CA GLN A 596 3.96 -35.73 4.48
C GLN A 596 3.32 -36.26 3.19
N MET A 597 2.90 -35.37 2.33
CA MET A 597 2.49 -35.63 0.95
C MET A 597 2.60 -34.32 0.19
N ALA A 598 3.22 -34.29 -0.96
CA ALA A 598 3.31 -33.10 -1.80
C ALA A 598 3.85 -33.47 -3.18
N THR A 599 3.49 -32.73 -4.20
CA THR A 599 4.13 -32.81 -5.52
C THR A 599 5.44 -32.04 -5.56
N ALA A 600 5.54 -30.94 -4.78
CA ALA A 600 6.80 -30.26 -4.51
C ALA A 600 6.78 -29.54 -3.16
N VAL A 601 7.96 -29.42 -2.55
CA VAL A 601 8.18 -28.58 -1.35
C VAL A 601 9.47 -27.80 -1.53
N GLY A 602 9.55 -26.60 -0.95
CA GLY A 602 10.74 -25.80 -1.17
C GLY A 602 10.84 -24.57 -0.27
N LEU A 603 11.95 -23.86 -0.49
CA LEU A 603 12.29 -22.61 0.16
C LEU A 603 12.54 -21.56 -0.91
N ALA A 604 11.91 -20.38 -0.76
CA ALA A 604 12.03 -19.29 -1.71
C ALA A 604 12.77 -18.10 -1.10
N ALA A 605 13.51 -17.39 -1.96
CA ALA A 605 14.25 -16.17 -1.66
C ALA A 605 13.89 -15.05 -2.63
N ARG A 606 14.15 -13.80 -2.23
CA ARG A 606 13.82 -12.57 -2.97
C ARG A 606 12.37 -12.54 -3.43
N VAL A 607 11.48 -12.94 -2.52
CA VAL A 607 10.03 -12.99 -2.78
C VAL A 607 9.47 -11.57 -2.83
N GLN A 608 8.81 -11.25 -3.96
CA GLN A 608 8.18 -9.96 -4.25
C GLN A 608 6.67 -10.12 -4.55
N GLY A 609 6.10 -11.24 -4.13
CA GLY A 609 4.73 -11.65 -4.38
C GLY A 609 4.65 -13.13 -4.76
N LEU A 610 3.49 -13.56 -5.24
CA LEU A 610 3.21 -14.98 -5.53
C LEU A 610 3.95 -15.49 -6.77
N ARG A 611 4.23 -14.60 -7.73
CA ARG A 611 4.77 -14.93 -9.05
C ARG A 611 6.11 -14.26 -9.34
N ARG A 612 6.85 -13.79 -8.31
CA ARG A 612 8.15 -13.13 -8.44
C ARG A 612 9.09 -13.57 -7.32
N HIS A 613 9.86 -14.64 -7.53
CA HIS A 613 10.80 -15.19 -6.55
C HIS A 613 11.79 -16.19 -7.17
N TYR A 614 12.86 -16.52 -6.46
CA TYR A 614 13.65 -17.73 -6.66
C TYR A 614 13.20 -18.81 -5.67
N ALA A 615 13.26 -20.08 -6.06
CA ALA A 615 12.98 -21.19 -5.14
C ALA A 615 13.89 -22.37 -5.40
N LEU A 616 14.43 -22.97 -4.36
CA LEU A 616 14.96 -24.33 -4.37
C LEU A 616 13.85 -25.25 -3.92
N ARG A 617 13.38 -26.12 -4.81
CA ARG A 617 12.29 -27.06 -4.54
C ARG A 617 12.70 -28.51 -4.78
N LEU A 618 12.15 -29.41 -3.98
CA LEU A 618 12.24 -30.86 -4.14
C LEU A 618 10.97 -31.36 -4.84
N THR A 619 11.15 -32.00 -5.98
CA THR A 619 10.11 -32.69 -6.75
C THR A 619 10.41 -34.19 -6.78
N PRO A 620 9.51 -35.10 -7.21
CA PRO A 620 9.78 -36.52 -7.21
C PRO A 620 11.07 -36.88 -7.95
N GLY A 621 12.10 -37.30 -7.21
CA GLY A 621 13.40 -37.71 -7.72
C GLY A 621 14.39 -36.61 -8.09
N GLN A 622 14.03 -35.33 -7.92
CA GLN A 622 14.86 -34.19 -8.33
C GLN A 622 14.85 -33.04 -7.31
N ALA A 623 15.93 -32.29 -7.27
CA ALA A 623 16.01 -30.94 -6.75
C ALA A 623 16.04 -29.95 -7.94
N GLN A 624 15.33 -28.84 -7.85
CA GLN A 624 15.24 -27.84 -8.90
C GLN A 624 15.44 -26.44 -8.33
N LEU A 625 16.35 -25.66 -8.94
CA LEU A 625 16.43 -24.23 -8.73
C LEU A 625 15.56 -23.53 -9.77
N VAL A 626 14.52 -22.83 -9.31
CA VAL A 626 13.49 -22.22 -10.16
C VAL A 626 13.49 -20.70 -9.97
N LYS A 627 13.30 -19.98 -11.07
CA LYS A 627 12.92 -18.57 -11.08
C LYS A 627 11.47 -18.46 -11.51
N THR A 628 10.65 -17.81 -10.70
CA THR A 628 9.29 -17.43 -11.08
C THR A 628 9.28 -15.93 -11.39
N LEU A 629 8.89 -15.58 -12.60
CA LEU A 629 8.68 -14.23 -13.09
C LEU A 629 7.46 -14.28 -14.02
N GLY A 630 6.26 -14.21 -13.44
CA GLY A 630 5.03 -14.66 -14.08
C GLY A 630 4.95 -16.19 -14.07
N GLU A 631 5.53 -16.86 -15.05
CA GLU A 631 5.60 -18.32 -15.12
C GLU A 631 6.91 -18.87 -14.51
N PRO A 632 6.87 -20.05 -13.86
CA PRO A 632 8.05 -20.69 -13.31
C PRO A 632 8.98 -21.23 -14.41
N ARG A 633 10.27 -20.93 -14.27
CA ARG A 633 11.34 -21.41 -15.14
C ARG A 633 12.39 -22.14 -14.33
N VAL A 634 12.67 -23.38 -14.67
CA VAL A 634 13.79 -24.14 -14.08
C VAL A 634 15.11 -23.56 -14.61
N LEU A 635 15.96 -23.08 -13.71
CA LEU A 635 17.31 -22.59 -14.02
C LEU A 635 18.33 -23.71 -14.02
N ALA A 636 18.19 -24.65 -13.06
CA ALA A 636 19.03 -25.85 -12.95
C ALA A 636 18.27 -26.98 -12.26
N GLU A 637 18.62 -28.22 -12.52
CA GLU A 637 18.06 -29.40 -11.87
C GLU A 637 19.16 -30.44 -11.59
N ALA A 638 18.95 -31.25 -10.55
CA ALA A 638 19.84 -32.34 -10.16
C ALA A 638 19.01 -33.52 -9.64
N ASP A 639 19.50 -34.73 -9.91
CA ASP A 639 18.91 -35.94 -9.31
C ASP A 639 19.04 -35.90 -7.81
N PHE A 640 17.93 -36.01 -7.12
CA PHE A 640 17.85 -36.00 -5.67
C PHE A 640 16.69 -36.87 -5.18
N ALA A 641 17.04 -38.01 -4.59
CA ALA A 641 16.05 -38.89 -3.97
C ALA A 641 15.69 -38.38 -2.56
N TRP A 642 14.41 -38.15 -2.32
CA TRP A 642 13.88 -37.73 -1.02
C TRP A 642 12.63 -38.53 -0.66
N GLU A 643 12.29 -38.56 0.63
CA GLU A 643 11.25 -39.41 1.20
C GLU A 643 10.29 -38.58 2.07
N PHE A 644 9.01 -38.90 2.03
CA PHE A 644 8.03 -38.31 2.94
C PHE A 644 8.34 -38.66 4.40
N GLY A 645 8.03 -37.71 5.30
CA GLY A 645 8.25 -37.87 6.74
C GLY A 645 9.72 -37.64 7.19
N ARG A 646 10.66 -37.55 6.26
CA ARG A 646 12.05 -37.18 6.56
C ARG A 646 12.23 -35.67 6.39
N ALA A 647 12.93 -35.05 7.35
CA ALA A 647 13.31 -33.65 7.23
C ALA A 647 14.58 -33.49 6.37
N TYR A 648 14.59 -32.50 5.50
CA TYR A 648 15.71 -32.09 4.67
C TYR A 648 15.99 -30.61 4.93
N VAL A 649 17.23 -30.26 5.17
CA VAL A 649 17.66 -28.89 5.36
C VAL A 649 17.94 -28.28 3.97
N ILE A 650 17.09 -27.37 3.53
CA ILE A 650 17.22 -26.67 2.26
C ILE A 650 17.87 -25.31 2.53
N SER A 651 18.92 -24.95 1.82
CA SER A 651 19.58 -23.64 1.86
C SER A 651 19.58 -22.98 0.50
N LEU A 652 19.37 -21.66 0.48
CA LEU A 652 19.42 -20.82 -0.72
C LEU A 652 20.12 -19.50 -0.38
N ARG A 653 21.31 -19.30 -0.97
CA ARG A 653 22.07 -18.05 -0.90
C ARG A 653 21.83 -17.22 -2.15
N VAL A 654 21.59 -15.94 -1.96
CA VAL A 654 21.39 -14.95 -3.03
C VAL A 654 22.36 -13.79 -2.84
N GLU A 655 23.18 -13.49 -3.84
CA GLU A 655 24.21 -12.44 -3.81
C GLU A 655 24.33 -11.79 -5.20
N GLY A 656 23.87 -10.53 -5.37
CA GLY A 656 23.77 -9.93 -6.70
C GLY A 656 22.93 -10.80 -7.65
N SER A 657 23.50 -11.26 -8.76
CA SER A 657 22.87 -12.23 -9.67
C SER A 657 23.22 -13.70 -9.38
N HIS A 658 24.07 -13.92 -8.39
CA HIS A 658 24.62 -15.23 -8.05
C HIS A 658 23.69 -15.99 -7.09
N LEU A 659 23.45 -17.26 -7.39
CA LEU A 659 22.54 -18.14 -6.67
C LEU A 659 23.28 -19.44 -6.30
N VAL A 660 23.30 -19.77 -5.02
CA VAL A 660 23.84 -21.04 -4.53
C VAL A 660 22.74 -21.78 -3.77
N GLY A 661 22.45 -23.01 -4.17
CA GLY A 661 21.43 -23.84 -3.58
C GLY A 661 21.94 -25.18 -3.07
N GLY A 662 21.53 -25.57 -1.86
CA GLY A 662 21.99 -26.79 -1.22
C GLY A 662 20.88 -27.57 -0.49
N VAL A 663 21.13 -28.87 -0.24
CA VAL A 663 20.30 -29.73 0.57
C VAL A 663 21.17 -30.56 1.50
N ASP A 664 20.84 -30.60 2.79
CA ASP A 664 21.58 -31.31 3.86
C ASP A 664 23.07 -30.94 3.88
N GLY A 665 23.41 -29.65 3.67
CA GLY A 665 24.78 -29.14 3.61
C GLY A 665 25.55 -29.52 2.33
N ARG A 666 24.93 -30.22 1.40
CA ARG A 666 25.52 -30.51 0.07
C ARG A 666 25.07 -29.42 -0.90
N GLU A 667 26.00 -28.67 -1.45
CA GLU A 667 25.76 -27.77 -2.57
C GLU A 667 25.37 -28.58 -3.83
N LEU A 668 24.22 -28.21 -4.41
CA LEU A 668 23.69 -28.81 -5.63
C LEU A 668 23.76 -27.85 -6.80
N PHE A 669 23.64 -26.55 -6.54
CA PHE A 669 23.55 -25.50 -7.55
C PHE A 669 24.47 -24.34 -7.20
N ASP A 670 25.22 -23.86 -8.18
CA ASP A 670 26.07 -22.67 -8.14
C ASP A 670 26.01 -22.03 -9.54
N LEU A 671 25.27 -20.91 -9.67
CA LEU A 671 25.05 -20.27 -10.97
C LEU A 671 24.69 -18.79 -10.88
N ASP A 672 24.89 -18.09 -12.01
CA ASP A 672 24.42 -16.71 -12.20
C ASP A 672 23.12 -16.66 -13.00
N ASP A 673 22.11 -15.92 -12.51
CA ASP A 673 20.95 -15.53 -13.32
C ASP A 673 21.36 -14.40 -14.28
N ARG A 674 21.68 -14.76 -15.52
CA ARG A 674 22.13 -13.84 -16.59
C ARG A 674 20.97 -13.11 -17.29
N GLY A 675 19.73 -13.37 -16.88
CA GLY A 675 18.54 -12.72 -17.45
C GLY A 675 18.22 -11.40 -16.75
N THR A 676 16.99 -11.29 -16.24
CA THR A 676 16.52 -10.17 -15.42
C THR A 676 16.52 -10.60 -13.94
N PRO A 677 17.65 -10.51 -13.22
CA PRO A 677 17.73 -11.00 -11.85
C PRO A 677 16.78 -10.23 -10.94
N LEU A 678 16.13 -10.95 -10.01
CA LEU A 678 15.47 -10.32 -8.89
C LEU A 678 16.53 -9.87 -7.90
N SER A 679 16.55 -8.58 -7.55
CA SER A 679 17.63 -7.98 -6.76
C SER A 679 17.37 -7.95 -5.26
N CYS A 680 16.11 -8.16 -4.83
CA CYS A 680 15.68 -7.99 -3.44
C CYS A 680 14.37 -8.72 -3.17
N GLY A 681 14.00 -8.86 -1.90
CA GLY A 681 12.72 -9.42 -1.46
C GLY A 681 12.84 -10.34 -0.26
N GLY A 682 11.70 -10.70 0.31
CA GLY A 682 11.62 -11.58 1.48
C GLY A 682 11.83 -13.06 1.16
N VAL A 683 11.36 -13.93 2.05
CA VAL A 683 11.46 -15.39 1.96
C VAL A 683 10.09 -16.04 1.98
N ALA A 684 9.97 -17.30 1.49
CA ALA A 684 8.76 -18.08 1.65
C ALA A 684 9.05 -19.57 1.78
N LEU A 685 8.18 -20.25 2.54
CA LEU A 685 8.02 -21.69 2.44
C LEU A 685 7.04 -22.00 1.31
N LEU A 686 7.36 -23.02 0.50
CA LEU A 686 6.59 -23.42 -0.67
C LEU A 686 6.04 -24.84 -0.50
N CYS A 687 4.75 -25.02 -0.80
CA CYS A 687 4.09 -26.31 -0.86
C CYS A 687 3.25 -26.41 -2.15
N GLU A 688 3.43 -27.49 -2.92
CA GLU A 688 2.58 -27.81 -4.06
C GLU A 688 1.79 -29.06 -3.76
N GLU A 689 0.45 -28.97 -3.78
CA GLU A 689 -0.52 -30.08 -3.67
C GLU A 689 -0.16 -31.10 -2.58
N GLY A 690 -0.15 -30.63 -1.32
CA GLY A 690 0.20 -31.48 -0.22
C GLY A 690 0.33 -30.80 1.14
N CYS A 691 1.21 -31.35 1.96
CA CYS A 691 1.49 -30.85 3.30
C CYS A 691 2.98 -30.87 3.59
N VAL A 692 3.49 -29.72 4.05
CA VAL A 692 4.87 -29.56 4.51
C VAL A 692 4.90 -28.90 5.87
N SER A 693 5.87 -29.26 6.71
CA SER A 693 6.13 -28.62 7.99
C SER A 693 7.59 -28.24 8.15
N SER A 694 7.83 -27.16 8.94
CA SER A 694 9.15 -26.68 9.30
C SER A 694 9.16 -26.18 10.76
N PRO A 695 10.26 -26.40 11.50
CA PRO A 695 10.45 -25.83 12.83
C PRO A 695 10.77 -24.33 12.79
N GLY A 696 11.12 -23.78 11.63
CA GLY A 696 11.45 -22.37 11.42
C GLY A 696 12.26 -22.14 10.17
N VAL A 697 12.46 -20.86 9.84
CA VAL A 697 13.28 -20.37 8.73
C VAL A 697 14.37 -19.49 9.31
N GLU A 698 15.62 -19.75 8.98
CA GLU A 698 16.78 -18.96 9.40
C GLU A 698 17.23 -18.03 8.29
N ILE A 699 17.42 -16.77 8.59
CA ILE A 699 17.95 -15.76 7.67
C ILE A 699 19.26 -15.25 8.27
N SER A 700 20.31 -15.27 7.46
CA SER A 700 21.64 -14.83 7.86
C SER A 700 22.24 -13.85 6.86
N PRO A 701 22.92 -12.79 7.34
CA PRO A 701 23.72 -11.94 6.47
C PRO A 701 24.87 -12.74 5.88
N LEU A 702 25.27 -12.40 4.65
CA LEU A 702 26.45 -13.01 4.05
C LEU A 702 27.71 -12.58 4.83
N PRO A 703 28.75 -13.46 4.93
CA PRO A 703 30.02 -13.06 5.50
C PRO A 703 30.58 -11.82 4.76
N ALA A 704 31.17 -10.90 5.51
CA ALA A 704 31.87 -9.78 4.91
C ALA A 704 32.99 -10.31 4.01
N ALA A 705 33.02 -9.86 2.76
CA ALA A 705 34.00 -10.28 1.75
C ALA A 705 35.44 -9.84 2.13
#